data_6993ec1bf769cb32b5e67a035e1fda11
#
_entry.id   6993ec1bf769cb32b5e67a035e1fda11
#
_cell.length_a   1.000
_cell.length_b   1.000
_cell.length_c   1.000
_cell.angle_alpha   90.00
_cell.angle_beta   90.00
_cell.angle_gamma   90.00
#
_symmetry.space_group_name_H-M   'P 1'
#
loop_
_entity.id
_entity.type
_entity.pdbx_description
1 polymer ?
#
loop_
_entity_poly.entity_id
_entity_poly.type
_entity_poly.pdbx_seq_one_letter_code
_entity_poly.pdbx_strand_id
1 'polypeptide(L)'
;MNRVDADSTDSTKRRGIGEIIMLSRFSCRALLTATSTLALALAAVDRISPAGHSGLRTFAASPADVALDRTAASVSDEPAAGSLTFEKDVRPILKTHCFLCHGEEPEKAGELDLRLVRRMVAGGDSGAALVPGEPDASLVWHRIDDDEMPPGPKKLSDQERTVISAWIRQGANTAREEPLDPDEVRFTEEERGHWAFRPVTRPELPAVPETGRHLAPIDRFVYDKLHERGLAFSAAADRRTWLRRVTFDLTGLPPTREEISDFLADGSADAKRRVVDRLLQSPQYGVRWARHWLDVAGYAESEGQVEKDRPRPHMWRYRDYVVDALNGDLPYDRFVVEQLAGDLLIDDPADPNDDRHARLIAATGFLRQARDITQTDDTLANRNQTVADTLDIVSSSILGLTVACAQCHDHRYDPILIEDYYRLRAVFEPVMPIRQWRKPSERLVDMTDDATRAARAAIEAEAVALQQEINDRRRAHCKTIQEREIEAAPEAVRDPLRQAIDTPPKERTPAQTTLLDRYPKVRTIDWIVGQLVEYDNAAHRRFQEEEKQVAAIRDRKPLDRVLMAVGESGSPVESHVFFRGDPESPGEPVGPGELSVLVSHRAPRSAIEGRLDYARHLTDGAHPLVARVIVNRVWLHHFGQGLVRTPGDFGLNGERPTHPELLDWLADDLVRHGWGLKRLHRQIVLSRTYGQASGLAPGDRVPAGRSASDDPASPTGDEVARAAWLDSRQRDPENRWLGRMTLRRLDAEAIRDAILAISDQLDVQLSGPSVAISEDQEGKAVIGSRRLRDGLFAGIDGAGREAARRSLYLSAQRSLRLELLQTFDLPEMVPNCQLRDASTVTPQALLLMNDGWVVNASEQMARRLWSGADAAEDRVGLAFELAFARPPTAEELDDSLAFWERQADMFRQFSDPDWREQLREQPGAASLRGLASLCQMLIASNRFLYLE
;
A
#
# COMPACT_ATOMS: atom_id res chain seq x y z
N MET A 1 -58.22 -37.46 -12.50
CA MET A 1 -58.80 -36.75 -13.68
C MET A 1 -57.91 -35.54 -13.91
N ASN A 2 -57.40 -35.52 -15.08
CA ASN A 2 -56.65 -34.51 -15.84
C ASN A 2 -55.21 -34.23 -15.47
N ARG A 3 -54.35 -34.89 -16.29
CA ARG A 3 -53.06 -34.42 -16.78
C ARG A 3 -53.23 -33.09 -17.53
N VAL A 4 -52.28 -32.14 -17.38
CA VAL A 4 -51.81 -31.28 -18.45
C VAL A 4 -50.33 -31.07 -18.29
N ASP A 5 -49.65 -31.18 -19.38
CA ASP A 5 -48.22 -31.17 -19.64
C ASP A 5 -47.50 -29.87 -19.26
N ALA A 6 -46.29 -29.98 -18.80
CA ALA A 6 -45.31 -28.88 -18.74
C ALA A 6 -43.97 -29.38 -19.30
N ASP A 7 -43.82 -29.25 -20.60
CA ASP A 7 -42.56 -29.38 -21.29
C ASP A 7 -42.35 -28.06 -22.05
N SER A 8 -41.28 -27.35 -21.74
CA SER A 8 -40.62 -26.30 -22.52
C SER A 8 -40.13 -25.13 -21.65
N THR A 9 -39.01 -25.26 -20.92
CA THR A 9 -38.21 -24.08 -20.49
C THR A 9 -36.77 -24.42 -20.11
N ASP A 10 -36.12 -25.41 -20.71
CA ASP A 10 -34.71 -25.70 -20.31
C ASP A 10 -33.67 -25.66 -21.45
N SER A 11 -34.03 -25.14 -22.64
CA SER A 11 -33.05 -25.04 -23.74
C SER A 11 -32.31 -23.69 -23.84
N THR A 12 -32.82 -22.64 -23.15
CA THR A 12 -32.23 -21.27 -23.25
C THR A 12 -31.10 -21.00 -22.25
N LYS A 13 -31.07 -21.70 -21.10
CA LYS A 13 -30.00 -21.49 -20.11
C LYS A 13 -28.66 -22.19 -20.44
N ARG A 14 -28.67 -23.25 -21.22
CA ARG A 14 -27.42 -23.94 -21.60
C ARG A 14 -26.68 -23.28 -22.75
N ARG A 15 -27.33 -22.48 -23.60
CA ARG A 15 -26.65 -21.74 -24.68
C ARG A 15 -25.82 -20.55 -24.18
N GLY A 16 -26.24 -19.85 -23.13
CA GLY A 16 -25.58 -18.65 -22.61
C GLY A 16 -24.17 -18.88 -22.02
N ILE A 17 -23.92 -20.05 -21.43
CA ILE A 17 -22.62 -20.34 -20.79
C ILE A 17 -21.56 -20.81 -21.82
N GLY A 18 -22.01 -21.51 -22.88
CA GLY A 18 -21.13 -21.89 -24.00
C GLY A 18 -20.65 -20.69 -24.81
N GLU A 19 -21.51 -19.68 -25.00
CA GLU A 19 -21.17 -18.44 -25.74
C GLU A 19 -20.14 -17.57 -25.02
N ILE A 20 -20.18 -17.49 -23.67
CA ILE A 20 -19.21 -16.70 -22.88
C ILE A 20 -17.80 -17.30 -22.99
N ILE A 21 -17.66 -18.61 -23.00
CA ILE A 21 -16.38 -19.31 -23.12
C ILE A 21 -15.80 -19.20 -24.53
N MET A 22 -16.63 -19.21 -25.57
CA MET A 22 -16.18 -18.99 -26.95
C MET A 22 -15.72 -17.54 -27.20
N LEU A 23 -16.40 -16.55 -26.67
CA LEU A 23 -16.04 -15.15 -26.84
C LEU A 23 -14.64 -14.82 -26.27
N SER A 24 -14.24 -15.46 -25.17
CA SER A 24 -12.91 -15.26 -24.58
C SER A 24 -11.76 -15.84 -25.42
N ARG A 25 -11.99 -16.93 -26.17
CA ARG A 25 -10.98 -17.54 -27.05
C ARG A 25 -10.79 -16.79 -28.37
N PHE A 26 -11.80 -16.04 -28.82
CA PHE A 26 -11.73 -15.23 -30.03
C PHE A 26 -10.94 -13.92 -29.85
N SER A 27 -11.01 -13.30 -28.67
CA SER A 27 -10.33 -12.04 -28.37
C SER A 27 -8.80 -12.10 -28.63
N CYS A 28 -8.13 -13.21 -28.30
CA CYS A 28 -6.67 -13.31 -28.45
C CYS A 28 -6.16 -13.33 -29.90
N ARG A 29 -6.92 -13.84 -30.85
CA ARG A 29 -6.46 -13.90 -32.27
C ARG A 29 -6.83 -12.67 -33.08
N ALA A 30 -7.97 -12.05 -32.81
CA ALA A 30 -8.38 -10.81 -33.46
C ALA A 30 -7.57 -9.59 -32.96
N LEU A 31 -7.13 -9.59 -31.69
CA LEU A 31 -6.29 -8.52 -31.14
C LEU A 31 -4.89 -8.43 -31.79
N LEU A 32 -4.27 -9.54 -32.17
CA LEU A 32 -2.93 -9.54 -32.77
C LEU A 32 -2.85 -8.80 -34.11
N THR A 33 -3.96 -8.68 -34.83
CA THR A 33 -4.04 -7.88 -36.06
C THR A 33 -4.52 -6.44 -35.79
N ALA A 34 -5.31 -6.21 -34.73
CA ALA A 34 -5.80 -4.87 -34.36
C ALA A 34 -4.75 -4.06 -33.57
N THR A 35 -3.84 -4.72 -32.88
CA THR A 35 -2.78 -4.05 -32.09
C THR A 35 -1.80 -3.24 -32.94
N SER A 36 -1.49 -3.68 -34.16
CA SER A 36 -0.62 -2.93 -35.08
C SER A 36 -1.26 -1.59 -35.52
N THR A 37 -2.58 -1.53 -35.59
CA THR A 37 -3.32 -0.33 -36.01
C THR A 37 -3.66 0.58 -34.83
N LEU A 38 -3.83 -0.01 -33.63
CA LEU A 38 -4.03 0.77 -32.40
C LEU A 38 -2.75 1.51 -31.96
N ALA A 39 -1.58 0.87 -32.13
CA ALA A 39 -0.28 1.50 -31.90
C ALA A 39 -0.05 2.70 -32.85
N LEU A 40 -0.54 2.65 -34.08
CA LEU A 40 -0.49 3.74 -35.04
C LEU A 40 -1.49 4.86 -34.71
N ALA A 41 -2.64 4.54 -34.11
CA ALA A 41 -3.64 5.53 -33.70
C ALA A 41 -3.23 6.25 -32.40
N LEU A 42 -2.61 5.56 -31.45
CA LEU A 42 -2.02 6.18 -30.25
C LEU A 42 -0.84 7.10 -30.61
N ALA A 43 -0.02 6.73 -31.60
CA ALA A 43 1.04 7.59 -32.12
C ALA A 43 0.52 8.86 -32.81
N ALA A 44 -0.72 8.86 -33.28
CA ALA A 44 -1.36 10.06 -33.88
C ALA A 44 -1.95 11.01 -32.83
N VAL A 45 -2.35 10.52 -31.66
CA VAL A 45 -2.86 11.36 -30.56
C VAL A 45 -1.71 11.97 -29.75
N ASP A 46 -0.55 11.30 -29.65
CA ASP A 46 0.65 11.82 -28.97
C ASP A 46 1.45 12.86 -29.81
N ARG A 47 1.07 13.14 -31.04
CA ARG A 47 1.70 14.23 -31.84
C ARG A 47 1.41 15.65 -31.32
N ILE A 48 0.92 15.76 -30.10
CA ILE A 48 0.74 17.03 -29.40
C ILE A 48 1.72 17.10 -28.20
N SER A 49 3.01 16.92 -28.45
CA SER A 49 4.07 17.30 -27.49
C SER A 49 5.11 18.17 -28.20
N PRO A 50 5.56 19.24 -27.54
CA PRO A 50 6.57 20.10 -28.14
C PRO A 50 7.95 19.46 -28.15
N ALA A 51 8.66 19.71 -29.22
CA ALA A 51 10.01 19.28 -29.50
C ALA A 51 11.03 19.73 -28.45
N GLY A 52 12.02 18.86 -28.23
CA GLY A 52 13.35 19.22 -27.83
C GLY A 52 13.92 18.40 -26.68
N HIS A 53 14.62 17.36 -26.90
CA HIS A 53 16.06 17.18 -26.81
C HIS A 53 16.43 15.69 -26.85
N SER A 54 17.39 15.43 -27.70
CA SER A 54 18.02 14.16 -27.98
C SER A 54 18.88 13.64 -26.83
N GLY A 55 18.86 12.32 -26.60
CA GLY A 55 19.88 11.64 -25.81
C GLY A 55 19.44 10.35 -25.15
N LEU A 56 19.04 9.32 -25.93
CA LEU A 56 18.89 7.94 -25.42
C LEU A 56 20.28 7.34 -25.13
N ARG A 57 20.58 7.08 -23.87
CA ARG A 57 21.54 6.07 -23.45
C ARG A 57 20.81 5.04 -22.60
N THR A 58 20.74 3.84 -23.14
CA THR A 58 20.32 2.63 -22.46
C THR A 58 21.28 2.26 -21.34
N PHE A 59 20.80 2.20 -20.12
CA PHE A 59 21.44 1.48 -19.03
C PHE A 59 20.46 0.50 -18.42
N ALA A 60 20.81 -0.77 -18.50
CA ALA A 60 20.24 -1.81 -17.68
C ALA A 60 20.88 -1.70 -16.28
N ALA A 61 20.08 -1.44 -15.26
CA ALA A 61 20.53 -1.45 -13.88
C ALA A 61 19.93 -2.66 -13.16
N SER A 62 20.78 -3.42 -12.51
CA SER A 62 20.48 -4.49 -11.57
C SER A 62 19.96 -3.89 -10.24
N PRO A 63 19.05 -4.57 -9.51
CA PRO A 63 18.45 -4.01 -8.31
C PRO A 63 19.33 -4.24 -7.07
N ALA A 64 20.34 -3.46 -6.93
CA ALA A 64 21.07 -3.28 -5.67
C ALA A 64 22.06 -2.10 -5.88
N ASP A 65 21.57 -0.90 -5.73
CA ASP A 65 22.34 0.33 -5.50
C ASP A 65 21.52 1.53 -6.02
N VAL A 66 20.45 1.88 -5.30
CA VAL A 66 19.89 3.23 -5.41
C VAL A 66 20.55 4.09 -4.36
N ALA A 67 21.81 4.47 -4.66
CA ALA A 67 22.39 5.67 -4.07
C ALA A 67 21.66 6.85 -4.72
N LEU A 68 20.96 7.63 -3.91
CA LEU A 68 20.42 8.93 -4.28
C LEU A 68 21.56 9.82 -4.78
N ASP A 69 21.68 9.92 -6.11
CA ASP A 69 22.58 10.90 -6.75
C ASP A 69 21.96 12.29 -6.54
N ARG A 70 22.41 12.97 -5.48
CA ARG A 70 22.17 14.39 -5.26
C ARG A 70 23.11 15.17 -6.17
N THR A 71 22.75 15.36 -7.44
CA THR A 71 23.34 16.48 -8.19
C THR A 71 22.81 17.77 -7.59
N ALA A 72 23.57 18.26 -6.58
CA ALA A 72 23.49 19.64 -6.13
C ALA A 72 23.68 20.55 -7.34
N ALA A 73 22.72 21.40 -7.60
CA ALA A 73 22.97 22.61 -8.36
C ALA A 73 24.15 23.30 -7.69
N SER A 74 25.19 23.54 -8.47
CA SER A 74 26.34 24.31 -8.05
C SER A 74 25.88 25.74 -7.78
N VAL A 75 25.44 25.98 -6.56
CA VAL A 75 25.52 27.30 -5.96
C VAL A 75 26.91 27.34 -5.35
N SER A 76 27.79 28.09 -5.96
CA SER A 76 29.04 28.53 -5.37
C SER A 76 28.70 29.51 -4.22
N ASP A 77 28.37 28.94 -3.06
CA ASP A 77 28.45 29.64 -1.79
C ASP A 77 29.61 29.00 -1.02
N GLU A 78 30.75 29.63 -1.12
CA GLU A 78 31.73 29.57 -0.02
C GLU A 78 30.91 29.96 1.25
N PRO A 79 30.93 29.14 2.33
CA PRO A 79 30.27 29.51 3.56
C PRO A 79 30.89 30.83 4.00
N ALA A 80 30.04 31.87 4.10
CA ALA A 80 30.43 33.11 4.74
C ALA A 80 31.11 32.73 6.07
N ALA A 81 32.29 33.27 6.34
CA ALA A 81 33.19 32.89 7.42
C ALA A 81 32.50 33.03 8.81
N GLY A 82 31.66 32.05 9.16
CA GLY A 82 31.20 31.74 10.49
C GLY A 82 32.19 30.77 11.12
N SER A 83 32.54 30.94 12.38
CA SER A 83 33.37 30.03 13.16
C SER A 83 32.68 28.65 13.20
N LEU A 84 33.34 27.63 12.63
CA LEU A 84 32.92 26.25 12.75
C LEU A 84 33.04 25.77 14.20
N THR A 85 32.08 25.03 14.70
CA THR A 85 32.11 24.48 16.05
C THR A 85 31.96 22.96 16.05
N PHE A 86 32.56 22.31 17.05
CA PHE A 86 32.49 20.86 17.19
C PHE A 86 31.05 20.34 17.19
N GLU A 87 30.21 20.87 18.06
CA GLU A 87 28.86 20.37 18.32
C GLU A 87 27.95 20.47 17.10
N LYS A 88 28.07 21.58 16.35
CA LYS A 88 27.20 21.85 15.22
C LYS A 88 27.68 21.25 13.91
N ASP A 89 28.98 21.36 13.65
CA ASP A 89 29.50 21.14 12.30
C ASP A 89 30.30 19.81 12.19
N VAL A 90 30.97 19.36 13.26
CA VAL A 90 31.89 18.22 13.22
C VAL A 90 31.34 17.00 13.93
N ARG A 91 30.74 17.18 15.10
CA ARG A 91 30.18 16.06 15.89
C ARG A 91 29.17 15.19 15.09
N PRO A 92 28.25 15.74 14.27
CA PRO A 92 27.39 14.92 13.42
C PRO A 92 28.14 14.01 12.44
N ILE A 93 29.26 14.51 11.88
CA ILE A 93 30.12 13.74 10.97
C ILE A 93 30.80 12.61 11.74
N LEU A 94 31.42 12.92 12.88
CA LEU A 94 32.13 11.93 13.70
C LEU A 94 31.14 10.91 14.31
N LYS A 95 29.96 11.32 14.73
CA LYS A 95 28.88 10.42 15.17
C LYS A 95 28.51 9.41 14.07
N THR A 96 28.41 9.90 12.85
CA THR A 96 28.04 9.07 11.69
C THR A 96 29.12 8.04 11.33
N HIS A 97 30.41 8.37 11.48
CA HIS A 97 31.49 7.57 10.90
C HIS A 97 32.43 6.95 11.93
N CYS A 98 32.51 7.48 13.16
CA CYS A 98 33.61 7.20 14.08
C CYS A 98 33.16 6.78 15.49
N PHE A 99 32.09 7.35 16.07
CA PHE A 99 31.74 7.19 17.47
C PHE A 99 31.41 5.75 17.86
N LEU A 100 30.89 4.94 16.96
CA LEU A 100 30.62 3.53 17.25
C LEU A 100 31.85 2.83 17.83
N CYS A 101 33.02 2.98 17.20
CA CYS A 101 34.28 2.36 17.64
C CYS A 101 35.10 3.24 18.58
N HIS A 102 34.96 4.59 18.44
CA HIS A 102 35.76 5.57 19.16
C HIS A 102 34.90 6.42 20.12
N GLY A 103 34.01 5.78 20.90
CA GLY A 103 33.17 6.51 21.82
C GLY A 103 32.05 5.70 22.47
N GLU A 104 31.25 4.97 21.70
CA GLU A 104 30.06 4.29 22.16
C GLU A 104 30.33 2.88 22.69
N GLU A 105 31.34 2.17 22.15
CA GLU A 105 31.72 0.85 22.68
C GLU A 105 32.40 0.95 24.06
N PRO A 106 32.16 -0.04 24.96
CA PRO A 106 32.80 -0.09 26.28
C PRO A 106 34.35 -0.11 26.15
N GLU A 107 34.89 -0.91 25.22
CA GLU A 107 36.31 -0.95 24.87
C GLU A 107 36.51 -0.13 23.60
N LYS A 108 36.99 1.09 23.77
CA LYS A 108 37.20 2.03 22.66
C LYS A 108 38.41 1.61 21.82
N ALA A 109 38.23 1.60 20.52
CA ALA A 109 39.33 1.27 19.58
C ALA A 109 40.52 2.21 19.76
N GLY A 110 41.67 1.64 20.09
CA GLY A 110 42.88 2.40 20.35
C GLY A 110 42.84 3.35 21.55
N GLU A 111 41.99 3.02 22.56
CA GLU A 111 41.74 3.86 23.74
C GLU A 111 41.34 5.31 23.42
N LEU A 112 40.86 5.58 22.18
CA LEU A 112 40.53 6.91 21.69
C LEU A 112 39.04 7.19 21.79
N ASP A 113 38.66 8.28 22.47
CA ASP A 113 37.29 8.78 22.55
C ASP A 113 37.16 10.10 21.75
N LEU A 114 36.38 10.06 20.67
CA LEU A 114 36.15 11.20 19.78
C LEU A 114 34.89 12.03 20.14
N ARG A 115 34.20 11.74 21.23
CA ARG A 115 32.96 12.41 21.63
C ARG A 115 33.20 13.82 22.20
N LEU A 116 34.40 14.14 22.64
CA LEU A 116 34.81 15.47 23.16
C LEU A 116 36.13 15.91 22.58
N VAL A 117 36.29 17.19 22.25
CA VAL A 117 37.50 17.78 21.69
C VAL A 117 38.70 17.58 22.62
N ARG A 118 38.53 17.83 23.93
CA ARG A 118 39.59 17.63 24.94
C ARG A 118 40.06 16.16 25.01
N ARG A 119 39.17 15.17 24.73
CA ARG A 119 39.57 13.74 24.67
C ARG A 119 40.38 13.44 23.42
N MET A 120 40.01 14.07 22.30
CA MET A 120 40.82 13.96 21.07
C MET A 120 42.21 14.59 21.25
N VAL A 121 42.30 15.73 21.95
CA VAL A 121 43.58 16.38 22.29
C VAL A 121 44.40 15.52 23.25
N ALA A 122 43.76 14.88 24.24
CA ALA A 122 44.41 13.90 25.11
C ALA A 122 44.91 12.67 24.33
N GLY A 123 44.10 12.23 23.32
CA GLY A 123 44.45 11.13 22.44
C GLY A 123 44.19 9.75 23.03
N GLY A 124 44.66 8.71 22.33
CA GLY A 124 44.61 7.30 22.72
C GLY A 124 46.01 6.63 22.66
N ASP A 125 46.04 5.32 22.42
CA ASP A 125 47.27 4.53 22.35
C ASP A 125 48.35 5.10 21.39
N SER A 126 47.92 5.77 20.33
CA SER A 126 48.84 6.38 19.34
C SER A 126 49.22 7.83 19.65
N GLY A 127 48.82 8.36 20.81
CA GLY A 127 49.09 9.76 21.21
C GLY A 127 47.91 10.68 20.88
N ALA A 128 48.19 12.01 20.89
CA ALA A 128 47.18 13.02 20.59
C ALA A 128 46.56 12.81 19.20
N ALA A 129 45.22 12.69 19.15
CA ALA A 129 44.53 12.53 17.87
C ALA A 129 44.26 13.87 17.18
N LEU A 130 44.23 14.97 17.93
CA LEU A 130 43.87 16.31 17.46
C LEU A 130 44.89 17.33 17.99
N VAL A 131 45.43 18.18 17.10
CA VAL A 131 46.20 19.35 17.45
C VAL A 131 45.45 20.58 16.94
N PRO A 132 44.80 21.34 17.82
CA PRO A 132 44.02 22.52 17.43
C PRO A 132 44.86 23.53 16.62
N GLY A 133 44.33 23.95 15.46
CA GLY A 133 44.99 24.85 14.51
C GLY A 133 45.89 24.17 13.47
N GLU A 134 46.26 22.91 13.67
CA GLU A 134 47.23 22.21 12.83
C GLU A 134 46.67 20.88 12.26
N PRO A 135 45.94 20.89 11.12
CA PRO A 135 45.46 19.67 10.47
C PRO A 135 46.62 18.69 10.20
N ASP A 136 47.69 19.16 9.65
CA ASP A 136 48.86 18.35 9.28
C ASP A 136 49.60 17.72 10.49
N ALA A 137 49.32 18.14 11.72
CA ALA A 137 49.81 17.55 12.95
C ALA A 137 48.77 16.68 13.64
N SER A 138 47.54 16.68 13.12
CA SER A 138 46.38 15.97 13.72
C SER A 138 46.24 14.54 13.15
N LEU A 139 46.49 13.52 13.97
CA LEU A 139 46.41 12.12 13.57
C LEU A 139 45.05 11.72 13.04
N VAL A 140 43.96 12.26 13.63
CA VAL A 140 42.61 12.03 13.15
C VAL A 140 42.42 12.49 11.69
N TRP A 141 43.00 13.64 11.32
CA TRP A 141 42.97 14.15 9.97
C TRP A 141 43.74 13.26 8.99
N HIS A 142 44.96 12.86 9.30
CA HIS A 142 45.74 11.95 8.47
C HIS A 142 44.98 10.65 8.18
N ARG A 143 44.44 10.03 9.19
CA ARG A 143 43.68 8.77 9.04
C ARG A 143 42.43 8.91 8.17
N ILE A 144 41.78 10.08 8.18
CA ILE A 144 40.64 10.39 7.32
C ILE A 144 41.10 10.71 5.89
N ASP A 145 42.15 11.52 5.71
CA ASP A 145 42.62 11.97 4.42
C ASP A 145 43.27 10.84 3.60
N ASP A 146 44.00 9.94 4.28
CA ASP A 146 44.59 8.74 3.70
C ASP A 146 43.63 7.58 3.47
N ASP A 147 42.34 7.79 3.71
CA ASP A 147 41.29 6.75 3.63
C ASP A 147 41.49 5.53 4.55
N GLU A 148 42.32 5.65 5.60
CA GLU A 148 42.51 4.59 6.58
C GLU A 148 41.26 4.46 7.51
N MET A 149 40.65 5.61 7.87
CA MET A 149 39.43 5.66 8.70
C MET A 149 38.31 6.41 7.99
N PRO A 150 37.06 5.92 8.16
CA PRO A 150 36.64 4.68 8.82
C PRO A 150 37.07 3.44 8.02
N PRO A 151 37.24 2.27 8.67
CA PRO A 151 37.53 1.03 7.97
C PRO A 151 36.37 0.61 7.09
N GLY A 152 36.66 -0.05 5.95
CA GLY A 152 35.62 -0.50 5.01
C GLY A 152 35.40 0.44 3.82
N PRO A 153 34.41 0.14 2.97
CA PRO A 153 34.22 0.81 1.67
C PRO A 153 33.57 2.20 1.78
N LYS A 154 32.85 2.50 2.86
CA LYS A 154 32.16 3.78 3.04
C LYS A 154 33.11 4.79 3.71
N LYS A 155 33.57 5.74 2.93
CA LYS A 155 34.45 6.83 3.38
C LYS A 155 33.66 8.13 3.57
N LEU A 156 34.33 9.15 4.18
CA LEU A 156 33.78 10.50 4.26
C LEU A 156 33.73 11.14 2.87
N SER A 157 32.69 11.94 2.63
CA SER A 157 32.60 12.77 1.42
C SER A 157 33.64 13.90 1.44
N ASP A 158 33.93 14.46 0.27
CA ASP A 158 34.88 15.60 0.15
C ASP A 158 34.41 16.81 0.95
N GLN A 159 33.08 17.01 1.05
CA GLN A 159 32.48 18.07 1.85
C GLN A 159 32.70 17.85 3.34
N GLU A 160 32.49 16.65 3.86
CA GLU A 160 32.73 16.30 5.28
C GLU A 160 34.19 16.45 5.64
N ARG A 161 35.10 16.02 4.78
CA ARG A 161 36.56 16.21 4.94
C ARG A 161 36.91 17.70 5.00
N THR A 162 36.35 18.50 4.08
CA THR A 162 36.58 19.95 4.06
C THR A 162 36.16 20.61 5.36
N VAL A 163 34.98 20.23 5.90
CA VAL A 163 34.48 20.76 7.18
C VAL A 163 35.42 20.41 8.34
N ILE A 164 35.86 19.14 8.46
CA ILE A 164 36.76 18.70 9.53
C ILE A 164 38.11 19.44 9.45
N SER A 165 38.71 19.49 8.26
CA SER A 165 40.00 20.18 8.05
C SER A 165 39.90 21.68 8.35
N ALA A 166 38.82 22.32 7.89
CA ALA A 166 38.61 23.74 8.16
C ALA A 166 38.38 24.04 9.66
N TRP A 167 37.61 23.17 10.34
CA TRP A 167 37.41 23.27 11.79
C TRP A 167 38.68 23.12 12.59
N ILE A 168 39.53 22.11 12.27
CA ILE A 168 40.82 21.93 12.92
C ILE A 168 41.67 23.20 12.70
N ARG A 169 41.73 23.71 11.45
CA ARG A 169 42.51 24.93 11.09
C ARG A 169 42.03 26.18 11.84
N GLN A 170 40.72 26.26 12.18
CA GLN A 170 40.15 27.34 12.97
C GLN A 170 40.41 27.20 14.48
N GLY A 171 41.13 26.17 14.93
CA GLY A 171 41.46 25.97 16.34
C GLY A 171 40.61 24.90 17.04
N ALA A 172 39.88 24.09 16.30
CA ALA A 172 39.02 23.05 16.83
C ALA A 172 38.02 23.55 17.89
N ASN A 173 37.35 24.67 17.59
CA ASN A 173 36.51 25.39 18.52
C ASN A 173 35.28 24.57 18.94
N THR A 174 34.86 24.74 20.21
CA THR A 174 33.58 24.22 20.74
C THR A 174 32.56 25.37 20.88
N ALA A 175 31.27 25.06 20.73
CA ALA A 175 30.22 26.06 20.89
C ALA A 175 30.02 26.47 22.35
N ARG A 176 30.52 25.66 23.30
CA ARG A 176 30.39 25.84 24.76
C ARG A 176 31.53 25.12 25.48
N GLU A 177 31.62 25.33 26.77
CA GLU A 177 32.51 24.57 27.64
C GLU A 177 32.11 23.09 27.65
N GLU A 178 33.06 22.19 27.41
CA GLU A 178 32.80 20.76 27.37
C GLU A 178 32.59 20.18 28.78
N PRO A 179 31.66 19.26 28.94
CA PRO A 179 31.40 18.54 30.19
C PRO A 179 32.64 17.70 30.61
N LEU A 180 32.74 17.36 31.91
CA LEU A 180 33.84 16.52 32.38
C LEU A 180 33.75 15.07 31.91
N ASP A 181 32.49 14.57 31.78
CA ASP A 181 32.18 13.25 31.27
C ASP A 181 31.41 13.37 29.95
N PRO A 182 31.77 12.67 28.88
CA PRO A 182 31.00 12.64 27.64
C PRO A 182 29.57 12.15 27.84
N ASP A 183 29.32 11.35 28.88
CA ASP A 183 28.00 10.79 29.19
C ASP A 183 27.07 11.77 29.96
N GLU A 184 27.59 12.94 30.46
CA GLU A 184 26.78 14.00 31.06
C GLU A 184 25.89 14.72 30.05
N VAL A 185 26.29 14.78 28.76
CA VAL A 185 25.52 15.42 27.69
C VAL A 185 25.20 14.40 26.61
N ARG A 186 24.13 13.65 26.84
CA ARG A 186 23.65 12.64 25.86
C ARG A 186 23.20 13.27 24.53
N PHE A 187 22.62 14.49 24.57
CA PHE A 187 22.17 15.25 23.39
C PHE A 187 22.66 16.68 23.39
N THR A 188 23.02 17.18 22.22
CA THR A 188 23.37 18.60 22.03
C THR A 188 22.10 19.46 22.01
N GLU A 189 22.29 20.78 22.16
CA GLU A 189 21.17 21.74 22.04
C GLU A 189 20.63 21.80 20.61
N GLU A 190 21.49 21.57 19.61
CA GLU A 190 21.14 21.49 18.20
C GLU A 190 20.25 20.28 17.93
N GLU A 191 20.62 19.10 18.45
CA GLU A 191 19.82 17.87 18.36
C GLU A 191 18.46 18.04 19.02
N ARG A 192 18.42 18.57 20.25
CA ARG A 192 17.17 18.91 20.96
C ARG A 192 16.36 19.98 20.24
N GLY A 193 17.08 20.95 19.64
CA GLY A 193 16.49 22.07 18.92
C GLY A 193 15.97 21.71 17.53
N HIS A 194 16.08 20.45 17.07
CA HIS A 194 15.51 20.06 15.80
C HIS A 194 14.00 20.32 15.72
N TRP A 195 13.54 20.82 14.58
CA TRP A 195 12.15 21.30 14.42
C TRP A 195 11.09 20.27 14.83
N ALA A 196 11.33 19.00 14.54
CA ALA A 196 10.36 17.93 14.78
C ALA A 196 10.23 17.57 16.28
N PHE A 197 11.27 17.78 17.08
CA PHE A 197 11.28 17.45 18.50
C PHE A 197 10.74 18.59 19.38
N ARG A 198 10.59 19.80 18.80
CA ARG A 198 10.01 20.95 19.52
C ARG A 198 8.51 20.81 19.67
N PRO A 199 7.92 21.25 20.78
CA PRO A 199 6.48 21.31 20.92
C PRO A 199 5.80 22.06 19.77
N VAL A 200 4.62 21.57 19.36
CA VAL A 200 3.80 22.28 18.38
C VAL A 200 3.36 23.63 18.99
N THR A 201 3.60 24.70 18.25
CA THR A 201 3.14 26.02 18.62
C THR A 201 2.24 26.57 17.54
N ARG A 202 1.07 27.17 17.92
CA ARG A 202 0.19 27.76 16.91
C ARG A 202 0.78 29.06 16.37
N PRO A 203 1.17 29.14 15.08
CA PRO A 203 1.64 30.39 14.51
C PRO A 203 0.48 31.35 14.30
N GLU A 204 0.81 32.67 14.31
CA GLU A 204 -0.11 33.68 13.83
C GLU A 204 -0.35 33.54 12.33
N LEU A 205 -1.57 33.87 11.89
CA LEU A 205 -1.87 33.89 10.48
C LEU A 205 -1.08 34.98 9.75
N PRO A 206 -0.39 34.70 8.65
CA PRO A 206 0.33 35.70 7.89
C PRO A 206 -0.58 36.86 7.47
N ALA A 207 -0.04 38.05 7.53
CA ALA A 207 -0.71 39.25 7.05
C ALA A 207 -0.84 39.19 5.51
N VAL A 208 -2.02 39.45 4.99
CA VAL A 208 -2.28 39.47 3.55
C VAL A 208 -2.82 40.86 3.15
N PRO A 209 -2.59 41.32 1.90
CA PRO A 209 -3.18 42.54 1.40
C PRO A 209 -4.70 42.52 1.54
N GLU A 210 -5.32 43.71 1.47
CA GLU A 210 -6.78 43.83 1.63
C GLU A 210 -7.57 42.95 0.63
N THR A 211 -7.06 42.81 -0.59
CA THR A 211 -7.60 41.90 -1.61
C THR A 211 -7.52 40.43 -1.24
N GLY A 212 -6.66 40.02 -0.32
CA GLY A 212 -6.46 38.65 0.16
C GLY A 212 -7.16 38.33 1.49
N ARG A 213 -7.90 39.26 2.08
CA ARG A 213 -8.56 39.08 3.41
C ARG A 213 -9.55 37.91 3.44
N HIS A 214 -10.08 37.50 2.28
CA HIS A 214 -10.98 36.36 2.13
C HIS A 214 -10.26 35.00 2.08
N LEU A 215 -8.92 34.97 2.03
CA LEU A 215 -8.16 33.72 1.98
C LEU A 215 -8.32 32.93 3.28
N ALA A 216 -8.57 31.62 3.11
CA ALA A 216 -8.57 30.68 4.23
C ALA A 216 -7.18 30.57 4.88
N PRO A 217 -7.07 30.10 6.13
CA PRO A 217 -5.78 29.98 6.82
C PRO A 217 -4.69 29.28 5.98
N ILE A 218 -4.98 28.14 5.39
CA ILE A 218 -4.04 27.42 4.51
C ILE A 218 -3.51 28.34 3.39
N ASP A 219 -4.42 29.03 2.74
CA ASP A 219 -4.09 29.88 1.60
C ASP A 219 -3.25 31.09 1.97
N ARG A 220 -3.35 31.58 3.22
CA ARG A 220 -2.52 32.69 3.72
C ARG A 220 -1.06 32.25 3.89
N PHE A 221 -0.81 31.07 4.46
CA PHE A 221 0.55 30.55 4.61
C PHE A 221 1.19 30.26 3.23
N VAL A 222 0.42 29.70 2.30
CA VAL A 222 0.91 29.42 0.94
C VAL A 222 1.13 30.74 0.20
N TYR A 223 0.21 31.71 0.31
CA TYR A 223 0.36 33.05 -0.29
C TYR A 223 1.64 33.72 0.17
N ASP A 224 1.90 33.72 1.47
CA ASP A 224 3.08 34.33 2.08
C ASP A 224 4.38 33.75 1.48
N LYS A 225 4.49 32.42 1.43
CA LYS A 225 5.64 31.73 0.82
C LYS A 225 5.80 32.01 -0.69
N LEU A 226 4.70 32.08 -1.42
CA LEU A 226 4.73 32.45 -2.83
C LEU A 226 5.18 33.91 -3.00
N HIS A 227 4.64 34.82 -2.19
CA HIS A 227 4.95 36.24 -2.27
C HIS A 227 6.43 36.51 -1.92
N GLU A 228 6.98 35.88 -0.88
CA GLU A 228 8.40 35.97 -0.56
C GLU A 228 9.31 35.62 -1.76
N ARG A 229 8.84 34.79 -2.67
CA ARG A 229 9.57 34.32 -3.84
C ARG A 229 9.15 34.99 -5.15
N GLY A 230 8.27 35.99 -5.06
CA GLY A 230 7.72 36.65 -6.25
C GLY A 230 6.92 35.73 -7.15
N LEU A 231 6.31 34.68 -6.58
CA LEU A 231 5.39 33.75 -7.24
C LEU A 231 3.95 34.08 -6.87
N ALA A 232 2.98 33.52 -7.60
CA ALA A 232 1.56 33.70 -7.34
C ALA A 232 0.79 32.39 -7.53
N PHE A 233 -0.43 32.34 -7.00
CA PHE A 233 -1.35 31.23 -7.30
C PHE A 233 -1.68 31.16 -8.78
N SER A 234 -1.71 29.95 -9.33
CA SER A 234 -2.22 29.70 -10.68
C SER A 234 -3.74 29.93 -10.76
N ALA A 235 -4.29 29.79 -11.98
CA ALA A 235 -5.73 29.82 -12.21
C ALA A 235 -6.43 28.74 -11.38
N ALA A 236 -7.72 28.96 -11.09
CA ALA A 236 -8.56 27.91 -10.51
C ALA A 236 -8.81 26.80 -11.56
N ALA A 237 -8.83 25.55 -11.10
CA ALA A 237 -9.32 24.45 -11.92
C ALA A 237 -10.80 24.69 -12.28
N ASP A 238 -11.22 24.26 -13.46
CA ASP A 238 -12.63 24.28 -13.84
C ASP A 238 -13.45 23.36 -12.90
N ARG A 239 -14.76 23.54 -12.92
CA ARG A 239 -15.67 22.83 -11.98
C ARG A 239 -15.63 21.32 -12.15
N ARG A 240 -15.50 20.80 -13.40
CA ARG A 240 -15.47 19.35 -13.68
C ARG A 240 -14.16 18.73 -13.23
N THR A 241 -13.04 19.37 -13.53
CA THR A 241 -11.71 18.96 -13.06
C THR A 241 -11.64 18.92 -11.54
N TRP A 242 -12.12 19.97 -10.85
CA TRP A 242 -12.18 20.00 -9.39
C TRP A 242 -13.06 18.88 -8.83
N LEU A 243 -14.26 18.65 -9.42
CA LEU A 243 -15.18 17.58 -8.97
C LEU A 243 -14.55 16.20 -9.12
N ARG A 244 -13.94 15.91 -10.29
CA ARG A 244 -13.26 14.65 -10.55
C ARG A 244 -12.15 14.41 -9.54
N ARG A 245 -11.30 15.42 -9.31
CA ARG A 245 -10.20 15.35 -8.35
C ARG A 245 -10.69 15.05 -6.92
N VAL A 246 -11.62 15.83 -6.42
CA VAL A 246 -12.10 15.67 -5.03
C VAL A 246 -12.87 14.37 -4.82
N THR A 247 -13.58 13.87 -5.84
CA THR A 247 -14.30 12.60 -5.75
C THR A 247 -13.31 11.43 -5.67
N PHE A 248 -12.29 11.39 -6.52
CA PHE A 248 -11.23 10.38 -6.42
C PHE A 248 -10.44 10.47 -5.11
N ASP A 249 -10.10 11.67 -4.67
CA ASP A 249 -9.31 11.86 -3.44
C ASP A 249 -10.08 11.38 -2.20
N LEU A 250 -11.37 11.64 -2.13
CA LEU A 250 -12.16 11.28 -0.96
C LEU A 250 -12.76 9.86 -1.04
N THR A 251 -13.04 9.33 -2.22
CA THR A 251 -13.72 8.02 -2.37
C THR A 251 -12.96 6.97 -3.17
N GLY A 252 -11.92 7.38 -3.91
CA GLY A 252 -11.18 6.51 -4.83
C GLY A 252 -11.98 6.08 -6.07
N LEU A 253 -13.09 6.78 -6.39
CA LEU A 253 -14.00 6.49 -7.51
C LEU A 253 -14.21 7.72 -8.38
N PRO A 254 -14.57 7.56 -9.66
CA PRO A 254 -15.00 8.67 -10.49
C PRO A 254 -16.35 9.20 -10.03
N PRO A 255 -16.67 10.49 -10.27
CA PRO A 255 -18.02 11.01 -10.06
C PRO A 255 -18.99 10.37 -11.04
N THR A 256 -20.24 10.16 -10.60
CA THR A 256 -21.33 9.71 -11.47
C THR A 256 -21.80 10.85 -12.37
N ARG A 257 -22.53 10.50 -13.42
CA ARG A 257 -23.14 11.46 -14.35
C ARG A 257 -24.10 12.41 -13.65
N GLU A 258 -24.91 11.88 -12.75
CA GLU A 258 -25.86 12.62 -11.93
C GLU A 258 -25.11 13.62 -11.04
N GLU A 259 -24.06 13.19 -10.37
CA GLU A 259 -23.22 14.05 -9.52
C GLU A 259 -22.57 15.19 -10.30
N ILE A 260 -22.13 14.93 -11.53
CA ILE A 260 -21.58 15.95 -12.43
C ILE A 260 -22.68 16.96 -12.78
N SER A 261 -23.85 16.48 -13.23
CA SER A 261 -24.97 17.32 -13.63
C SER A 261 -25.45 18.20 -12.47
N ASP A 262 -25.68 17.62 -11.31
CA ASP A 262 -26.18 18.31 -10.12
C ASP A 262 -25.20 19.40 -9.67
N PHE A 263 -23.91 19.08 -9.63
CA PHE A 263 -22.88 20.04 -9.25
C PHE A 263 -22.79 21.20 -10.24
N LEU A 264 -22.86 20.95 -11.54
CA LEU A 264 -22.78 21.99 -12.56
C LEU A 264 -24.01 22.89 -12.56
N ALA A 265 -25.19 22.34 -12.27
CA ALA A 265 -26.43 23.12 -12.16
C ALA A 265 -26.46 23.98 -10.89
N ASP A 266 -25.71 23.60 -9.83
CA ASP A 266 -25.65 24.35 -8.58
C ASP A 266 -24.71 25.56 -8.69
N GLY A 267 -25.23 26.71 -9.00
CA GLY A 267 -24.50 28.00 -9.08
C GLY A 267 -24.25 28.70 -7.74
N SER A 268 -24.63 28.11 -6.60
CA SER A 268 -24.47 28.75 -5.29
C SER A 268 -23.03 28.75 -4.79
N ALA A 269 -22.70 29.68 -3.92
CA ALA A 269 -21.39 29.79 -3.27
C ALA A 269 -21.03 28.53 -2.43
N ASP A 270 -22.02 27.81 -1.92
CA ASP A 270 -21.86 26.62 -1.11
C ASP A 270 -21.79 25.30 -1.89
N ALA A 271 -21.86 25.34 -3.22
CA ALA A 271 -21.89 24.15 -4.08
C ALA A 271 -20.73 23.20 -3.79
N LYS A 272 -19.48 23.69 -3.73
CA LYS A 272 -18.30 22.89 -3.41
C LYS A 272 -18.38 22.27 -2.01
N ARG A 273 -18.86 23.03 -1.01
CA ARG A 273 -19.00 22.53 0.37
C ARG A 273 -19.98 21.37 0.44
N ARG A 274 -21.16 21.48 -0.24
CA ARG A 274 -22.13 20.39 -0.28
C ARG A 274 -21.57 19.11 -0.91
N VAL A 275 -20.82 19.24 -1.98
CA VAL A 275 -20.12 18.10 -2.60
C VAL A 275 -19.16 17.45 -1.60
N VAL A 276 -18.30 18.23 -0.96
CA VAL A 276 -17.33 17.71 0.03
C VAL A 276 -18.03 17.04 1.19
N ASP A 277 -19.09 17.66 1.75
CA ASP A 277 -19.84 17.10 2.87
C ASP A 277 -20.51 15.76 2.48
N ARG A 278 -21.05 15.66 1.27
CA ARG A 278 -21.63 14.41 0.73
C ARG A 278 -20.55 13.32 0.56
N LEU A 279 -19.39 13.66 -0.01
CA LEU A 279 -18.29 12.70 -0.22
C LEU A 279 -17.71 12.21 1.12
N LEU A 280 -17.55 13.07 2.11
CA LEU A 280 -17.10 12.71 3.46
C LEU A 280 -18.12 11.84 4.23
N GLN A 281 -19.41 11.92 3.87
CA GLN A 281 -20.45 11.04 4.42
C GLN A 281 -20.57 9.71 3.66
N SER A 282 -19.99 9.61 2.47
CA SER A 282 -20.02 8.37 1.68
C SER A 282 -19.28 7.26 2.41
N PRO A 283 -19.82 6.03 2.48
CA PRO A 283 -19.11 4.87 3.01
C PRO A 283 -17.80 4.56 2.24
N GLN A 284 -17.68 5.03 0.98
CA GLN A 284 -16.49 4.86 0.16
C GLN A 284 -15.32 5.72 0.62
N TYR A 285 -15.56 6.76 1.44
CA TYR A 285 -14.51 7.53 2.09
C TYR A 285 -13.63 6.63 2.98
N GLY A 286 -14.23 5.84 3.86
CA GLY A 286 -13.48 4.91 4.71
C GLY A 286 -12.71 3.88 3.89
N VAL A 287 -13.28 3.35 2.80
CA VAL A 287 -12.60 2.40 1.90
C VAL A 287 -11.34 3.03 1.29
N ARG A 288 -11.44 4.27 0.80
CA ARG A 288 -10.30 5.01 0.23
C ARG A 288 -9.22 5.29 1.25
N TRP A 289 -9.60 5.89 2.39
CA TRP A 289 -8.64 6.35 3.39
C TRP A 289 -8.09 5.22 4.25
N ALA A 290 -8.84 4.12 4.40
CA ALA A 290 -8.30 2.89 4.98
C ALA A 290 -7.12 2.34 4.16
N ARG A 291 -7.15 2.42 2.82
CA ARG A 291 -6.01 1.96 2.01
C ARG A 291 -4.73 2.70 2.38
N HIS A 292 -4.81 4.02 2.54
CA HIS A 292 -3.65 4.84 2.92
C HIS A 292 -3.12 4.49 4.32
N TRP A 293 -4.02 4.25 5.29
CA TRP A 293 -3.59 3.80 6.62
C TRP A 293 -3.01 2.40 6.60
N LEU A 294 -3.62 1.48 5.87
CA LEU A 294 -3.18 0.09 5.78
C LEU A 294 -1.80 -0.07 5.13
N ASP A 295 -1.39 0.87 4.27
CA ASP A 295 -0.02 0.91 3.74
C ASP A 295 1.01 1.18 4.84
N VAL A 296 0.79 2.22 5.62
CA VAL A 296 1.72 2.58 6.71
C VAL A 296 1.67 1.60 7.88
N ALA A 297 0.55 0.91 8.07
CA ALA A 297 0.42 -0.17 9.03
C ALA A 297 1.09 -1.47 8.56
N GLY A 298 1.44 -1.60 7.28
CA GLY A 298 2.03 -2.83 6.71
C GLY A 298 1.04 -3.97 6.55
N TYR A 299 -0.25 -3.65 6.28
CA TYR A 299 -1.33 -4.64 6.22
C TYR A 299 -1.10 -5.70 5.16
N ALA A 300 -1.14 -6.96 5.61
CA ALA A 300 -1.16 -8.12 4.73
C ALA A 300 -1.92 -9.30 5.35
N GLU A 301 -2.53 -10.11 4.50
CA GLU A 301 -3.26 -11.33 4.86
C GLU A 301 -2.43 -12.60 4.69
N SER A 302 -1.10 -12.44 4.60
CA SER A 302 -0.14 -13.54 4.58
C SER A 302 1.15 -13.16 5.31
N GLU A 303 1.95 -14.17 5.68
CA GLU A 303 3.21 -13.98 6.41
C GLU A 303 4.38 -13.54 5.50
N GLY A 304 4.32 -13.80 4.20
CA GLY A 304 5.33 -13.39 3.24
C GLY A 304 6.58 -14.27 3.20
N GLN A 305 6.42 -15.58 3.39
CA GLN A 305 7.55 -16.53 3.24
C GLN A 305 7.74 -16.92 1.77
N VAL A 306 9.01 -17.04 1.33
CA VAL A 306 9.35 -17.33 -0.06
C VAL A 306 8.90 -18.74 -0.49
N GLU A 307 9.09 -19.75 0.36
CA GLU A 307 8.77 -21.13 0.01
C GLU A 307 7.30 -21.49 0.24
N LYS A 308 6.66 -20.93 1.26
CA LYS A 308 5.26 -21.20 1.59
C LYS A 308 4.67 -20.00 2.33
N ASP A 309 4.08 -19.08 1.57
CA ASP A 309 3.38 -17.95 2.16
C ASP A 309 2.12 -18.41 2.89
N ARG A 310 2.14 -18.30 4.22
CA ARG A 310 1.05 -18.76 5.08
C ARG A 310 -0.03 -17.68 5.18
N PRO A 311 -1.32 -18.03 4.95
CA PRO A 311 -2.40 -17.09 5.05
C PRO A 311 -2.67 -16.66 6.51
N ARG A 312 -3.19 -15.43 6.65
CA ARG A 312 -3.72 -14.82 7.89
C ARG A 312 -5.25 -14.67 7.76
N PRO A 313 -6.03 -15.72 7.91
CA PRO A 313 -7.44 -15.78 7.46
C PRO A 313 -8.38 -14.83 8.21
N HIS A 314 -7.98 -14.28 9.36
CA HIS A 314 -8.82 -13.40 10.18
C HIS A 314 -8.31 -11.94 10.17
N MET A 315 -7.27 -11.61 9.44
CA MET A 315 -6.68 -10.27 9.43
C MET A 315 -7.61 -9.22 8.80
N TRP A 316 -8.50 -9.62 7.90
CA TRP A 316 -9.51 -8.74 7.29
C TRP A 316 -10.39 -7.99 8.31
N ARG A 317 -10.52 -8.49 9.54
CA ARG A 317 -11.27 -7.82 10.61
C ARG A 317 -10.60 -6.53 11.09
N TYR A 318 -9.27 -6.49 11.08
CA TYR A 318 -8.52 -5.25 11.31
C TYR A 318 -8.76 -4.24 10.17
N ARG A 319 -8.75 -4.68 8.91
CA ARG A 319 -9.09 -3.82 7.77
C ARG A 319 -10.49 -3.22 7.94
N ASP A 320 -11.47 -4.05 8.29
CA ASP A 320 -12.85 -3.59 8.48
C ASP A 320 -12.94 -2.61 9.66
N TYR A 321 -12.22 -2.86 10.77
CA TYR A 321 -12.12 -1.89 11.86
C TYR A 321 -11.60 -0.53 11.37
N VAL A 322 -10.55 -0.50 10.54
CA VAL A 322 -9.98 0.76 10.01
C VAL A 322 -11.01 1.48 9.13
N VAL A 323 -11.70 0.77 8.25
CA VAL A 323 -12.75 1.34 7.39
C VAL A 323 -13.87 1.96 8.23
N ASP A 324 -14.35 1.23 9.24
CA ASP A 324 -15.45 1.67 10.11
C ASP A 324 -15.03 2.86 10.98
N ALA A 325 -13.81 2.86 11.52
CA ALA A 325 -13.27 3.95 12.31
C ALA A 325 -13.21 5.26 11.51
N LEU A 326 -12.72 5.20 10.27
CA LEU A 326 -12.64 6.35 9.39
C LEU A 326 -14.01 6.83 8.92
N ASN A 327 -14.92 5.91 8.57
CA ASN A 327 -16.31 6.26 8.22
C ASN A 327 -17.05 6.91 9.39
N GLY A 328 -16.81 6.43 10.60
CA GLY A 328 -17.37 7.00 11.83
C GLY A 328 -16.70 8.31 12.27
N ASP A 329 -15.69 8.81 11.56
CA ASP A 329 -14.86 9.96 11.98
C ASP A 329 -14.33 9.79 13.40
N LEU A 330 -13.86 8.56 13.74
CA LEU A 330 -13.25 8.30 15.05
C LEU A 330 -12.09 9.28 15.24
N PRO A 331 -12.07 10.05 16.34
CA PRO A 331 -10.96 10.97 16.62
C PRO A 331 -9.61 10.26 16.52
N TYR A 332 -8.63 10.88 15.85
CA TYR A 332 -7.36 10.22 15.54
C TYR A 332 -6.56 9.84 16.79
N ASP A 333 -6.64 10.64 17.85
CA ASP A 333 -6.08 10.32 19.17
C ASP A 333 -6.62 8.99 19.70
N ARG A 334 -7.95 8.82 19.66
CA ARG A 334 -8.62 7.60 20.06
C ARG A 334 -8.30 6.43 19.12
N PHE A 335 -8.22 6.68 17.82
CA PHE A 335 -7.84 5.68 16.83
C PHE A 335 -6.44 5.10 17.11
N VAL A 336 -5.47 5.94 17.52
CA VAL A 336 -4.14 5.50 17.94
C VAL A 336 -4.21 4.71 19.24
N VAL A 337 -4.95 5.18 20.24
CA VAL A 337 -5.11 4.49 21.53
C VAL A 337 -5.74 3.10 21.35
N GLU A 338 -6.80 2.99 20.54
CA GLU A 338 -7.48 1.70 20.28
C GLU A 338 -6.54 0.71 19.58
N GLN A 339 -5.66 1.16 18.68
CA GLN A 339 -4.71 0.29 17.98
C GLN A 339 -3.54 -0.18 18.85
N LEU A 340 -3.06 0.67 19.74
CA LEU A 340 -1.94 0.32 20.61
C LEU A 340 -2.37 -0.43 21.88
N ALA A 341 -3.58 -0.19 22.38
CA ALA A 341 -4.02 -0.66 23.67
C ALA A 341 -5.54 -0.91 23.77
N GLY A 342 -6.21 -1.26 22.66
CA GLY A 342 -7.67 -1.46 22.63
C GLY A 342 -8.15 -2.56 23.58
N ASP A 343 -7.37 -3.64 23.72
CA ASP A 343 -7.62 -4.72 24.65
C ASP A 343 -7.61 -4.27 26.13
N LEU A 344 -6.85 -3.23 26.46
CA LEU A 344 -6.77 -2.63 27.79
C LEU A 344 -7.88 -1.60 28.09
N LEU A 345 -8.75 -1.30 27.12
CA LEU A 345 -9.89 -0.41 27.28
C LEU A 345 -11.19 -1.18 27.59
N ILE A 346 -11.11 -2.48 27.80
CA ILE A 346 -12.24 -3.35 28.09
C ILE A 346 -12.38 -3.46 29.60
N ASP A 347 -13.46 -2.88 30.16
CA ASP A 347 -13.70 -2.87 31.61
C ASP A 347 -14.20 -4.21 32.15
N ASP A 348 -14.96 -4.97 31.34
CA ASP A 348 -15.47 -6.30 31.68
C ASP A 348 -15.27 -7.26 30.49
N PRO A 349 -14.23 -8.11 30.52
CA PRO A 349 -13.97 -9.09 29.48
C PRO A 349 -15.00 -10.24 29.43
N ALA A 350 -15.98 -10.27 30.34
CA ALA A 350 -16.88 -11.41 30.49
C ALA A 350 -18.02 -11.46 29.45
N ASP A 351 -18.29 -10.39 28.67
CA ASP A 351 -19.30 -10.43 27.62
C ASP A 351 -18.69 -10.60 26.22
N PRO A 352 -18.59 -11.82 25.68
CA PRO A 352 -18.11 -12.08 24.33
C PRO A 352 -19.04 -11.55 23.22
N ASN A 353 -20.27 -11.13 23.58
CA ASN A 353 -21.27 -10.64 22.63
C ASN A 353 -21.21 -9.13 22.44
N ASP A 354 -20.37 -8.39 23.18
CA ASP A 354 -20.24 -6.96 23.02
C ASP A 354 -19.42 -6.65 21.73
N ASP A 355 -20.11 -6.09 20.75
CA ASP A 355 -19.51 -5.64 19.47
C ASP A 355 -18.44 -4.58 19.69
N ARG A 356 -18.54 -3.77 20.76
CA ARG A 356 -17.51 -2.78 21.12
C ARG A 356 -16.23 -3.49 21.55
N HIS A 357 -16.31 -4.56 22.35
CA HIS A 357 -15.13 -5.33 22.77
C HIS A 357 -14.45 -5.97 21.56
N ALA A 358 -15.20 -6.63 20.68
CA ALA A 358 -14.65 -7.22 19.46
C ALA A 358 -13.98 -6.17 18.57
N ARG A 359 -14.55 -4.96 18.47
CA ARG A 359 -13.96 -3.84 17.74
C ARG A 359 -12.64 -3.38 18.39
N LEU A 360 -12.58 -3.20 19.70
CA LEU A 360 -11.39 -2.77 20.42
C LEU A 360 -10.26 -3.80 20.31
N ILE A 361 -10.59 -5.09 20.40
CA ILE A 361 -9.63 -6.17 20.18
C ILE A 361 -9.16 -6.19 18.73
N ALA A 362 -10.05 -6.06 17.74
CA ALA A 362 -9.69 -6.02 16.33
C ALA A 362 -8.74 -4.87 16.00
N ALA A 363 -8.86 -3.72 16.67
CA ALA A 363 -7.97 -2.57 16.53
C ALA A 363 -6.51 -2.94 16.82
N THR A 364 -6.25 -3.78 17.84
CA THR A 364 -4.90 -4.22 18.21
C THR A 364 -4.25 -5.12 17.16
N GLY A 365 -5.00 -5.55 16.12
CA GLY A 365 -4.46 -6.16 14.92
C GLY A 365 -3.37 -5.33 14.25
N PHE A 366 -3.28 -4.02 14.51
CA PHE A 366 -2.17 -3.14 14.14
C PHE A 366 -0.82 -3.69 14.60
N LEU A 367 -0.71 -4.17 15.83
CA LEU A 367 0.51 -4.74 16.39
C LEU A 367 0.83 -6.16 15.86
N ARG A 368 0.00 -6.67 14.94
CA ARG A 368 0.17 -7.97 14.29
C ARG A 368 0.53 -7.87 12.82
N GLN A 369 0.85 -6.67 12.31
CA GLN A 369 1.12 -6.47 10.90
C GLN A 369 2.53 -6.89 10.47
N ALA A 370 3.52 -6.82 11.34
CA ALA A 370 4.87 -7.29 11.05
C ALA A 370 4.88 -8.74 10.53
N ARG A 371 5.85 -9.05 9.68
CA ARG A 371 6.08 -10.40 9.18
C ARG A 371 6.45 -11.33 10.34
N ASP A 372 5.82 -12.51 10.42
CA ASP A 372 6.10 -13.49 11.48
C ASP A 372 6.34 -14.88 10.90
N ILE A 373 7.60 -15.26 10.79
CA ILE A 373 8.03 -16.55 10.24
C ILE A 373 8.18 -17.65 11.29
N THR A 374 7.89 -17.36 12.57
CA THR A 374 8.13 -18.29 13.69
C THR A 374 7.27 -19.55 13.64
N GLN A 375 6.22 -19.56 12.82
CA GLN A 375 5.44 -20.78 12.58
C GLN A 375 6.22 -21.84 11.80
N THR A 376 7.23 -21.43 11.05
CA THR A 376 8.06 -22.31 10.21
C THR A 376 9.47 -22.44 10.77
N ASP A 377 10.05 -21.32 11.22
CA ASP A 377 11.40 -21.24 11.78
C ASP A 377 11.38 -20.43 13.09
N ASP A 378 11.10 -21.14 14.18
CA ASP A 378 10.93 -20.56 15.51
C ASP A 378 12.28 -20.47 16.25
N THR A 379 13.06 -19.46 15.89
CA THR A 379 14.31 -19.09 16.57
C THR A 379 14.13 -17.80 17.37
N LEU A 380 14.97 -17.60 18.39
CA LEU A 380 14.96 -16.38 19.19
C LEU A 380 15.26 -15.14 18.32
N ALA A 381 16.13 -15.29 17.33
CA ALA A 381 16.44 -14.24 16.35
C ALA A 381 15.20 -13.84 15.53
N ASN A 382 14.43 -14.81 15.03
CA ASN A 382 13.21 -14.53 14.24
C ASN A 382 12.10 -13.89 15.09
N ARG A 383 11.97 -14.29 16.35
CA ARG A 383 11.08 -13.63 17.30
C ARG A 383 11.49 -12.18 17.54
N ASN A 384 12.79 -11.96 17.77
CA ASN A 384 13.36 -10.63 17.96
C ASN A 384 13.14 -9.74 16.73
N GLN A 385 13.33 -10.28 15.52
CA GLN A 385 13.06 -9.54 14.27
C GLN A 385 11.58 -9.17 14.12
N THR A 386 10.65 -10.06 14.45
CA THR A 386 9.21 -9.75 14.42
C THR A 386 8.86 -8.58 15.34
N VAL A 387 9.49 -8.53 16.54
CA VAL A 387 9.30 -7.39 17.46
C VAL A 387 9.91 -6.12 16.87
N ALA A 388 11.13 -6.19 16.32
CA ALA A 388 11.81 -5.06 15.71
C ALA A 388 10.99 -4.45 14.56
N ASP A 389 10.48 -5.30 13.65
CA ASP A 389 9.61 -4.86 12.54
C ASP A 389 8.31 -4.21 13.06
N THR A 390 7.75 -4.73 14.17
CA THR A 390 6.57 -4.11 14.80
C THR A 390 6.87 -2.73 15.35
N LEU A 391 8.01 -2.55 16.02
CA LEU A 391 8.45 -1.24 16.53
C LEU A 391 8.72 -0.26 15.39
N ASP A 392 9.29 -0.73 14.29
CA ASP A 392 9.52 0.10 13.10
C ASP A 392 8.19 0.56 12.48
N ILE A 393 7.19 -0.33 12.39
CA ILE A 393 5.83 0.04 11.97
C ILE A 393 5.23 1.10 12.90
N VAL A 394 5.29 0.90 14.22
CA VAL A 394 4.74 1.84 15.21
C VAL A 394 5.41 3.20 15.10
N SER A 395 6.74 3.25 15.11
CA SER A 395 7.49 4.50 15.10
C SER A 395 7.36 5.25 13.78
N SER A 396 7.49 4.57 12.65
CA SER A 396 7.39 5.21 11.34
C SER A 396 5.98 5.66 11.01
N SER A 397 4.92 4.91 11.40
CA SER A 397 3.54 5.26 11.09
C SER A 397 2.96 6.36 11.99
N ILE A 398 3.28 6.36 13.29
CA ILE A 398 2.70 7.27 14.29
C ILE A 398 3.62 8.45 14.61
N LEU A 399 4.93 8.17 14.76
CA LEU A 399 5.92 9.18 15.13
C LEU A 399 6.65 9.79 13.94
N GLY A 400 6.63 9.12 12.76
CA GLY A 400 7.42 9.53 11.62
C GLY A 400 8.92 9.48 11.93
N LEU A 401 9.37 8.49 12.67
CA LEU A 401 10.77 8.28 13.04
C LEU A 401 11.22 6.86 12.66
N THR A 402 12.48 6.74 12.28
CA THR A 402 13.17 5.47 12.09
C THR A 402 13.92 5.09 13.36
N VAL A 403 13.53 4.02 14.04
CA VAL A 403 14.20 3.59 15.30
C VAL A 403 15.02 2.32 15.16
N ALA A 404 14.90 1.62 14.03
CA ALA A 404 15.51 0.30 13.83
C ALA A 404 17.05 0.30 14.02
N CYS A 405 17.75 1.37 13.66
CA CYS A 405 19.19 1.48 13.87
C CYS A 405 19.58 1.40 15.35
N ALA A 406 18.71 1.89 16.24
CA ALA A 406 18.96 1.93 17.68
C ALA A 406 18.79 0.56 18.37
N GLN A 407 18.44 -0.49 17.62
CA GLN A 407 18.42 -1.86 18.14
C GLN A 407 19.79 -2.38 18.55
N CYS A 408 20.88 -1.95 17.84
CA CYS A 408 22.22 -2.51 18.02
C CYS A 408 23.23 -1.52 18.61
N HIS A 409 23.00 -0.23 18.43
CA HIS A 409 23.86 0.89 18.85
C HIS A 409 23.04 2.16 18.86
N ASP A 410 23.50 3.25 19.43
CA ASP A 410 22.83 4.54 19.33
C ASP A 410 22.53 4.90 17.88
N HIS A 411 21.35 5.51 17.64
CA HIS A 411 20.94 5.82 16.27
C HIS A 411 21.96 6.74 15.58
N ARG A 412 22.34 6.33 14.35
CA ARG A 412 23.46 6.93 13.64
C ARG A 412 23.32 8.44 13.38
N TYR A 413 22.09 8.89 13.10
CA TYR A 413 21.79 10.26 12.72
C TYR A 413 20.98 10.98 13.78
N ASP A 414 19.92 10.34 14.25
CA ASP A 414 19.00 10.92 15.21
C ASP A 414 19.48 10.80 16.66
N PRO A 415 19.03 11.69 17.56
CA PRO A 415 19.34 11.60 18.98
C PRO A 415 18.43 10.56 19.66
N ILE A 416 18.59 9.30 19.26
CA ILE A 416 17.89 8.13 19.81
C ILE A 416 18.95 7.14 20.29
N LEU A 417 18.95 6.89 21.59
CA LEU A 417 19.90 5.97 22.22
C LEU A 417 19.45 4.52 22.05
N ILE A 418 20.38 3.59 22.11
CA ILE A 418 20.05 2.16 22.20
C ILE A 418 19.10 1.88 23.38
N GLU A 419 19.31 2.51 24.51
CA GLU A 419 18.43 2.42 25.68
C GLU A 419 17.00 2.91 25.37
N ASP A 420 16.84 3.96 24.59
CA ASP A 420 15.51 4.48 24.17
C ASP A 420 14.75 3.46 23.33
N TYR A 421 15.45 2.75 22.43
CA TYR A 421 14.85 1.67 21.66
C TYR A 421 14.31 0.56 22.57
N TYR A 422 15.09 0.16 23.59
CA TYR A 422 14.67 -0.88 24.51
C TYR A 422 13.62 -0.40 25.53
N ARG A 423 13.57 0.88 25.87
CA ARG A 423 12.46 1.48 26.62
C ARG A 423 11.15 1.44 25.82
N LEU A 424 11.21 1.80 24.54
CA LEU A 424 10.07 1.68 23.64
C LEU A 424 9.66 0.22 23.46
N ARG A 425 10.62 -0.70 23.31
CA ARG A 425 10.38 -2.13 23.26
C ARG A 425 9.68 -2.65 24.52
N ALA A 426 10.11 -2.23 25.69
CA ALA A 426 9.55 -2.63 26.98
C ALA A 426 8.06 -2.28 27.12
N VAL A 427 7.57 -1.23 26.42
CA VAL A 427 6.14 -0.91 26.33
C VAL A 427 5.34 -2.07 25.72
N PHE A 428 5.90 -2.78 24.74
CA PHE A 428 5.22 -3.83 23.97
C PHE A 428 5.62 -5.25 24.35
N GLU A 429 6.65 -5.43 25.20
CA GLU A 429 7.12 -6.74 25.64
C GLU A 429 6.01 -7.62 26.26
N PRO A 430 5.02 -7.09 27.05
CA PRO A 430 3.94 -7.91 27.61
C PRO A 430 3.08 -8.62 26.56
N VAL A 431 2.95 -8.10 25.35
CA VAL A 431 2.17 -8.70 24.26
C VAL A 431 3.03 -9.46 23.25
N MET A 432 4.34 -9.28 23.28
CA MET A 432 5.31 -9.92 22.37
C MET A 432 6.56 -10.43 23.12
N PRO A 433 6.40 -11.23 24.20
CA PRO A 433 7.52 -11.68 25.01
C PRO A 433 8.34 -12.73 24.25
N ILE A 434 9.55 -12.36 23.77
CA ILE A 434 10.35 -13.24 22.91
C ILE A 434 10.76 -14.57 23.57
N ARG A 435 10.88 -14.62 24.89
CA ARG A 435 11.21 -15.83 25.64
C ARG A 435 9.99 -16.69 26.01
N GLN A 436 8.76 -16.12 25.92
CA GLN A 436 7.49 -16.82 26.17
C GLN A 436 6.61 -16.72 24.91
N TRP A 437 7.23 -16.88 23.73
CA TRP A 437 6.59 -16.67 22.44
C TRP A 437 5.47 -17.68 22.18
N ARG A 438 4.34 -17.17 21.75
CA ARG A 438 3.24 -17.94 21.19
C ARG A 438 3.27 -17.82 19.67
N LYS A 439 3.13 -18.96 18.98
CA LYS A 439 3.10 -18.97 17.50
C LYS A 439 1.89 -18.20 16.96
N PRO A 440 1.92 -17.74 15.71
CA PRO A 440 0.80 -16.99 15.12
C PRO A 440 -0.57 -17.64 15.29
N SER A 441 -0.66 -18.98 15.14
CA SER A 441 -1.89 -19.74 15.35
C SER A 441 -2.39 -19.80 16.78
N GLU A 442 -1.53 -19.54 17.76
CA GLU A 442 -1.83 -19.59 19.20
C GLU A 442 -2.22 -18.21 19.76
N ARG A 443 -2.15 -17.17 18.94
CA ARG A 443 -2.43 -15.78 19.29
C ARG A 443 -3.76 -15.28 18.75
N LEU A 444 -4.68 -16.20 18.43
CA LEU A 444 -6.03 -15.87 18.02
C LEU A 444 -6.92 -15.62 19.24
N VAL A 445 -7.75 -14.60 19.17
CA VAL A 445 -8.78 -14.30 20.18
C VAL A 445 -10.11 -14.74 19.63
N ASP A 446 -10.72 -15.78 20.20
CA ASP A 446 -12.03 -16.29 19.79
C ASP A 446 -13.13 -15.67 20.64
N MET A 447 -13.85 -14.71 20.07
CA MET A 447 -15.03 -14.05 20.64
C MET A 447 -16.35 -14.57 20.02
N THR A 448 -16.34 -15.77 19.43
CA THR A 448 -17.56 -16.36 18.87
C THR A 448 -18.53 -16.67 20.00
N ASP A 449 -19.76 -16.17 19.89
CA ASP A 449 -20.80 -16.46 20.87
C ASP A 449 -21.25 -17.93 20.83
N ASP A 450 -21.85 -18.42 21.92
CA ASP A 450 -22.23 -19.81 22.07
C ASP A 450 -23.29 -20.25 21.06
N ALA A 451 -24.23 -19.37 20.68
CA ALA A 451 -25.25 -19.67 19.70
C ALA A 451 -24.65 -19.86 18.30
N THR A 452 -23.72 -18.98 17.89
CA THR A 452 -22.97 -19.09 16.63
C THR A 452 -22.10 -20.36 16.65
N ARG A 453 -21.42 -20.65 17.77
CA ARG A 453 -20.59 -21.86 17.94
C ARG A 453 -21.43 -23.12 17.80
N ALA A 454 -22.59 -23.17 18.45
CA ALA A 454 -23.53 -24.29 18.34
C ALA A 454 -24.08 -24.46 16.93
N ALA A 455 -24.47 -23.37 16.25
CA ALA A 455 -24.93 -23.40 14.86
C ALA A 455 -23.85 -23.92 13.91
N ARG A 456 -22.61 -23.47 14.04
CA ARG A 456 -21.46 -23.95 13.26
C ARG A 456 -21.19 -25.43 13.48
N ALA A 457 -21.25 -25.89 14.74
CA ALA A 457 -21.09 -27.30 15.09
C ALA A 457 -22.20 -28.18 14.49
N ALA A 458 -23.45 -27.73 14.51
CA ALA A 458 -24.57 -28.45 13.92
C ALA A 458 -24.43 -28.59 12.39
N ILE A 459 -24.05 -27.51 11.71
CA ILE A 459 -23.80 -27.52 10.26
C ILE A 459 -22.59 -28.41 9.90
N GLU A 460 -21.50 -28.38 10.69
CA GLU A 460 -20.37 -29.27 10.45
C GLU A 460 -20.76 -30.73 10.67
N ALA A 461 -21.56 -31.05 11.69
CA ALA A 461 -22.06 -32.41 11.90
C ALA A 461 -22.88 -32.91 10.70
N GLU A 462 -23.76 -32.06 10.12
CA GLU A 462 -24.50 -32.35 8.90
C GLU A 462 -23.55 -32.62 7.71
N ALA A 463 -22.56 -31.76 7.52
CA ALA A 463 -21.57 -31.89 6.45
C ALA A 463 -20.72 -33.16 6.58
N VAL A 464 -20.28 -33.47 7.80
CA VAL A 464 -19.49 -34.69 8.11
C VAL A 464 -20.32 -35.93 7.85
N ALA A 465 -21.60 -35.95 8.27
CA ALA A 465 -22.48 -37.08 8.04
C ALA A 465 -22.66 -37.35 6.54
N LEU A 466 -22.93 -36.33 5.72
CA LEU A 466 -23.03 -36.48 4.25
C LEU A 466 -21.70 -36.90 3.63
N GLN A 467 -20.59 -36.34 4.06
CA GLN A 467 -19.24 -36.74 3.58
C GLN A 467 -18.97 -38.20 3.86
N GLN A 468 -19.32 -38.70 5.06
CA GLN A 468 -19.18 -40.11 5.42
C GLN A 468 -20.04 -40.98 4.52
N GLU A 469 -21.29 -40.63 4.29
CA GLU A 469 -22.20 -41.37 3.40
C GLU A 469 -21.65 -41.47 1.96
N ILE A 470 -21.12 -40.33 1.44
CA ILE A 470 -20.48 -40.32 0.10
C ILE A 470 -19.26 -41.23 0.09
N ASN A 471 -18.41 -41.18 1.13
CA ASN A 471 -17.21 -42.02 1.22
C ASN A 471 -17.58 -43.49 1.29
N ASP A 472 -18.60 -43.89 2.03
CA ASP A 472 -19.04 -45.28 2.15
C ASP A 472 -19.60 -45.77 0.83
N ARG A 473 -20.41 -44.98 0.13
CA ARG A 473 -20.89 -45.33 -1.23
C ARG A 473 -19.72 -45.44 -2.24
N ARG A 474 -18.75 -44.55 -2.15
CA ARG A 474 -17.54 -44.57 -3.01
C ARG A 474 -16.73 -45.83 -2.74
N ARG A 475 -16.49 -46.19 -1.45
CA ARG A 475 -15.78 -47.45 -1.11
C ARG A 475 -16.53 -48.68 -1.56
N ALA A 476 -17.85 -48.74 -1.42
CA ALA A 476 -18.67 -49.83 -1.90
C ALA A 476 -18.57 -49.97 -3.43
N HIS A 477 -18.64 -48.85 -4.16
CA HIS A 477 -18.46 -48.87 -5.62
C HIS A 477 -17.04 -49.35 -6.02
N CYS A 478 -15.99 -48.86 -5.34
CA CYS A 478 -14.61 -49.31 -5.61
C CYS A 478 -14.40 -50.76 -5.25
N LYS A 479 -15.08 -51.32 -4.26
CA LYS A 479 -15.09 -52.75 -3.99
C LYS A 479 -15.70 -53.53 -5.14
N THR A 480 -16.79 -53.08 -5.74
CA THR A 480 -17.37 -53.70 -6.96
C THR A 480 -16.39 -53.67 -8.11
N ILE A 481 -15.65 -52.58 -8.29
CA ILE A 481 -14.59 -52.46 -9.31
C ILE A 481 -13.47 -53.47 -9.03
N GLN A 482 -13.01 -53.56 -7.80
CA GLN A 482 -11.98 -54.48 -7.37
C GLN A 482 -12.35 -55.95 -7.71
N GLU A 483 -13.56 -56.36 -7.33
CA GLU A 483 -14.07 -57.72 -7.65
C GLU A 483 -14.18 -57.94 -9.16
N ARG A 484 -14.68 -56.96 -9.90
CA ARG A 484 -14.73 -57.04 -11.38
C ARG A 484 -13.34 -57.28 -12.01
N GLU A 485 -12.32 -56.56 -11.55
CA GLU A 485 -10.95 -56.69 -12.04
C GLU A 485 -10.33 -58.06 -11.66
N ILE A 486 -10.70 -58.61 -10.47
CA ILE A 486 -10.32 -59.93 -10.03
C ILE A 486 -11.02 -61.02 -10.90
N GLU A 487 -12.33 -60.85 -11.14
CA GLU A 487 -13.09 -61.78 -11.96
C GLU A 487 -12.66 -61.79 -13.43
N ALA A 488 -12.12 -60.70 -13.94
CA ALA A 488 -11.53 -60.63 -15.27
C ALA A 488 -10.22 -61.45 -15.42
N ALA A 489 -9.60 -61.81 -14.28
CA ALA A 489 -8.45 -62.69 -14.25
C ALA A 489 -8.85 -64.19 -14.40
N PRO A 490 -7.96 -65.09 -14.91
CA PRO A 490 -8.21 -66.51 -14.95
C PRO A 490 -8.61 -67.10 -13.61
N GLU A 491 -9.56 -68.00 -13.57
CA GLU A 491 -10.13 -68.56 -12.35
C GLU A 491 -9.07 -69.07 -11.35
N ALA A 492 -8.03 -69.77 -11.83
CA ALA A 492 -6.95 -70.31 -11.04
C ALA A 492 -6.12 -69.29 -10.22
N VAL A 493 -6.18 -67.98 -10.57
CA VAL A 493 -5.40 -66.92 -9.88
C VAL A 493 -6.27 -65.96 -9.09
N ARG A 494 -7.61 -66.07 -9.12
CA ARG A 494 -8.51 -65.11 -8.41
C ARG A 494 -8.33 -65.11 -6.90
N ASP A 495 -8.33 -66.30 -6.26
CA ASP A 495 -8.12 -66.40 -4.82
C ASP A 495 -6.70 -65.97 -4.40
N PRO A 496 -5.61 -66.41 -5.07
CA PRO A 496 -4.29 -65.84 -4.88
C PRO A 496 -4.21 -64.33 -4.99
N LEU A 497 -4.96 -63.71 -5.92
CA LEU A 497 -5.03 -62.24 -6.06
C LEU A 497 -5.73 -61.58 -4.84
N ARG A 498 -6.88 -62.12 -4.37
CA ARG A 498 -7.55 -61.67 -3.14
C ARG A 498 -6.60 -61.75 -2.00
N GLN A 499 -5.92 -62.88 -1.77
CA GLN A 499 -4.96 -63.05 -0.69
C GLN A 499 -3.79 -62.06 -0.80
N ALA A 500 -3.27 -61.82 -2.01
CA ALA A 500 -2.18 -60.88 -2.24
C ALA A 500 -2.57 -59.40 -1.95
N ILE A 501 -3.82 -59.01 -2.24
CA ILE A 501 -4.34 -57.67 -1.95
C ILE A 501 -4.53 -57.46 -0.42
N ASP A 502 -5.08 -58.49 0.26
CA ASP A 502 -5.35 -58.47 1.71
C ASP A 502 -4.05 -58.52 2.54
N THR A 503 -2.95 -58.97 1.93
CA THR A 503 -1.62 -58.99 2.59
C THR A 503 -1.02 -57.54 2.58
N PRO A 504 -0.66 -57.00 3.75
CA PRO A 504 0.00 -55.70 3.79
C PRO A 504 1.26 -55.65 2.89
N PRO A 505 1.55 -54.55 2.21
CA PRO A 505 2.66 -54.47 1.26
C PRO A 505 4.02 -54.90 1.78
N LYS A 506 4.30 -54.65 3.06
CA LYS A 506 5.56 -55.03 3.71
C LYS A 506 5.65 -56.54 4.02
N GLU A 507 4.54 -57.23 4.04
CA GLU A 507 4.42 -58.66 4.40
C GLU A 507 4.21 -59.55 3.16
N ARG A 508 4.10 -58.96 1.97
CA ARG A 508 3.89 -59.69 0.73
C ARG A 508 5.08 -60.52 0.35
N THR A 509 4.81 -61.75 0.02
CA THR A 509 5.85 -62.64 -0.58
C THR A 509 6.22 -62.18 -1.97
N PRO A 510 7.43 -62.52 -2.47
CA PRO A 510 7.83 -62.24 -3.84
C PRO A 510 6.82 -62.71 -4.91
N ALA A 511 6.21 -63.91 -4.64
CA ALA A 511 5.20 -64.50 -5.52
C ALA A 511 3.92 -63.62 -5.56
N GLN A 512 3.46 -63.13 -4.45
CA GLN A 512 2.30 -62.19 -4.38
C GLN A 512 2.59 -60.86 -5.05
N THR A 513 3.79 -60.32 -4.91
CA THR A 513 4.20 -59.09 -5.59
C THR A 513 4.21 -59.29 -7.11
N THR A 514 4.87 -60.35 -7.59
CA THR A 514 4.92 -60.72 -9.02
C THR A 514 3.51 -60.95 -9.60
N LEU A 515 2.62 -61.56 -8.81
CA LEU A 515 1.24 -61.79 -9.23
C LEU A 515 0.49 -60.48 -9.40
N LEU A 516 0.60 -59.53 -8.48
CA LEU A 516 -0.02 -58.20 -8.59
C LEU A 516 0.55 -57.36 -9.72
N ASP A 517 1.85 -57.46 -9.99
CA ASP A 517 2.51 -56.80 -11.13
C ASP A 517 1.98 -57.32 -12.47
N ARG A 518 1.63 -58.62 -12.55
CA ARG A 518 1.02 -59.21 -13.76
C ARG A 518 -0.42 -58.74 -13.97
N TYR A 519 -1.14 -58.32 -12.92
CA TYR A 519 -2.50 -57.84 -12.97
C TYR A 519 -2.59 -56.40 -12.40
N PRO A 520 -2.05 -55.40 -13.12
CA PRO A 520 -1.84 -54.07 -12.60
C PRO A 520 -3.11 -53.28 -12.25
N LYS A 521 -4.28 -53.71 -12.77
CA LYS A 521 -5.58 -53.12 -12.40
C LYS A 521 -6.16 -53.69 -11.12
N VAL A 522 -5.64 -54.80 -10.64
CA VAL A 522 -6.07 -55.38 -9.35
C VAL A 522 -5.30 -54.71 -8.23
N ARG A 523 -5.95 -53.78 -7.51
CA ARG A 523 -5.39 -52.96 -6.46
C ARG A 523 -6.25 -52.98 -5.20
N THR A 524 -5.71 -52.47 -4.12
CA THR A 524 -6.49 -52.27 -2.87
C THR A 524 -7.63 -51.29 -3.09
N ILE A 525 -8.70 -51.40 -2.29
CA ILE A 525 -9.83 -50.45 -2.39
C ILE A 525 -9.37 -49.02 -2.20
N ASP A 526 -8.46 -48.73 -1.27
CA ASP A 526 -7.94 -47.38 -1.04
C ASP A 526 -7.19 -46.81 -2.25
N TRP A 527 -6.43 -47.65 -2.96
CA TRP A 527 -5.80 -47.25 -4.21
C TRP A 527 -6.84 -46.92 -5.29
N ILE A 528 -7.86 -47.80 -5.47
CA ILE A 528 -8.94 -47.55 -6.44
C ILE A 528 -9.72 -46.29 -6.10
N VAL A 529 -9.97 -46.01 -4.81
CA VAL A 529 -10.60 -44.76 -4.36
C VAL A 529 -9.79 -43.55 -4.81
N GLY A 530 -8.46 -43.56 -4.62
CA GLY A 530 -7.57 -42.48 -5.03
C GLY A 530 -7.47 -42.31 -6.56
N GLN A 531 -7.60 -43.41 -7.32
CA GLN A 531 -7.46 -43.44 -8.79
C GLN A 531 -8.78 -43.79 -9.51
N LEU A 532 -9.93 -43.47 -8.89
CA LEU A 532 -11.25 -43.84 -9.41
C LEU A 532 -11.47 -43.36 -10.86
N VAL A 533 -10.88 -42.23 -11.25
CA VAL A 533 -10.94 -41.66 -12.61
C VAL A 533 -10.41 -42.64 -13.68
N GLU A 534 -9.41 -43.46 -13.34
CA GLU A 534 -8.82 -44.45 -14.27
C GLU A 534 -9.68 -45.68 -14.46
N TYR A 535 -10.50 -46.01 -13.45
CA TYR A 535 -11.37 -47.17 -13.46
C TYR A 535 -12.79 -46.88 -13.91
N ASP A 536 -13.35 -45.74 -13.47
CA ASP A 536 -14.71 -45.27 -13.76
C ASP A 536 -14.83 -43.75 -13.66
N ASN A 537 -14.58 -43.05 -14.75
CA ASN A 537 -14.64 -41.59 -14.82
C ASN A 537 -16.04 -41.05 -14.58
N ALA A 538 -17.10 -41.83 -14.97
CA ALA A 538 -18.48 -41.39 -14.74
C ALA A 538 -18.82 -41.41 -13.25
N ALA A 539 -18.45 -42.44 -12.52
CA ALA A 539 -18.61 -42.53 -11.06
C ALA A 539 -17.76 -41.47 -10.37
N HIS A 540 -16.53 -41.22 -10.82
CA HIS A 540 -15.68 -40.16 -10.29
C HIS A 540 -16.34 -38.78 -10.37
N ARG A 541 -16.86 -38.41 -11.55
CA ARG A 541 -17.57 -37.13 -11.73
C ARG A 541 -18.82 -37.01 -10.85
N ARG A 542 -19.58 -38.13 -10.73
CA ARG A 542 -20.75 -38.16 -9.85
C ARG A 542 -20.39 -37.87 -8.38
N PHE A 543 -19.36 -38.55 -7.85
CA PHE A 543 -18.93 -38.30 -6.47
C PHE A 543 -18.36 -36.92 -6.28
N GLN A 544 -17.68 -36.32 -7.27
CA GLN A 544 -17.26 -34.92 -7.22
C GLN A 544 -18.45 -33.96 -7.15
N GLU A 545 -19.52 -34.24 -7.86
CA GLU A 545 -20.74 -33.40 -7.80
C GLU A 545 -21.44 -33.51 -6.43
N GLU A 546 -21.46 -34.73 -5.86
CA GLU A 546 -21.98 -34.93 -4.50
C GLU A 546 -21.13 -34.22 -3.45
N GLU A 547 -19.79 -34.17 -3.58
CA GLU A 547 -18.89 -33.41 -2.68
C GLU A 547 -19.15 -31.89 -2.71
N LYS A 548 -19.62 -31.33 -3.83
CA LYS A 548 -20.07 -29.92 -3.85
C LYS A 548 -21.24 -29.66 -2.92
N GLN A 549 -22.10 -30.65 -2.67
CA GLN A 549 -23.19 -30.50 -1.71
C GLN A 549 -22.66 -30.38 -0.28
N VAL A 550 -21.59 -31.11 0.05
CA VAL A 550 -20.90 -30.98 1.37
C VAL A 550 -20.31 -29.59 1.53
N ALA A 551 -19.67 -29.05 0.47
CA ALA A 551 -19.16 -27.67 0.49
C ALA A 551 -20.31 -26.67 0.67
N ALA A 552 -21.40 -26.82 -0.07
CA ALA A 552 -22.57 -25.94 0.07
C ALA A 552 -23.21 -25.96 1.48
N ILE A 553 -23.17 -27.12 2.17
CA ILE A 553 -23.60 -27.21 3.57
C ILE A 553 -22.63 -26.38 4.44
N ARG A 554 -21.32 -26.52 4.27
CA ARG A 554 -20.31 -25.77 5.03
C ARG A 554 -20.39 -24.27 4.78
N ASP A 555 -20.73 -23.83 3.57
CA ASP A 555 -20.92 -22.42 3.22
C ASP A 555 -22.09 -21.75 3.97
N ARG A 556 -23.01 -22.55 4.54
CA ARG A 556 -24.10 -22.03 5.40
C ARG A 556 -23.64 -21.63 6.81
N LYS A 557 -22.40 -21.97 7.20
CA LYS A 557 -21.90 -21.63 8.52
C LYS A 557 -21.90 -20.11 8.72
N PRO A 558 -22.48 -19.59 9.81
CA PRO A 558 -22.33 -18.19 10.15
C PRO A 558 -20.83 -17.89 10.38
N LEU A 559 -20.42 -16.66 10.11
CA LEU A 559 -19.03 -16.23 10.36
C LEU A 559 -18.72 -16.38 11.87
N ASP A 560 -17.55 -16.99 12.17
CA ASP A 560 -17.00 -16.95 13.52
C ASP A 560 -16.49 -15.56 13.86
N ARG A 561 -16.25 -15.28 15.12
CA ARG A 561 -15.68 -14.03 15.61
C ARG A 561 -14.25 -14.25 16.14
N VAL A 562 -13.41 -14.86 15.31
CA VAL A 562 -11.99 -15.08 15.59
C VAL A 562 -11.16 -13.89 15.10
N LEU A 563 -10.34 -13.32 15.96
CA LEU A 563 -9.56 -12.10 15.74
C LEU A 563 -8.06 -12.42 15.78
N MET A 564 -7.30 -11.85 14.85
CA MET A 564 -5.85 -11.76 14.93
C MET A 564 -5.50 -10.46 15.66
N ALA A 565 -5.21 -10.56 16.93
CA ALA A 565 -5.06 -9.44 17.84
C ALA A 565 -3.94 -9.70 18.85
N VAL A 566 -3.72 -8.79 19.76
CA VAL A 566 -2.82 -8.98 20.89
C VAL A 566 -3.62 -9.08 22.19
N GLY A 567 -3.03 -9.73 23.18
CA GLY A 567 -3.50 -9.77 24.55
C GLY A 567 -2.29 -10.00 25.45
N GLU A 568 -2.27 -9.37 26.60
CA GLU A 568 -1.16 -9.48 27.53
C GLU A 568 -1.02 -10.89 28.08
N SER A 569 0.23 -11.30 28.32
CA SER A 569 0.54 -12.63 28.84
C SER A 569 0.15 -12.81 30.32
N GLY A 570 -0.22 -11.72 31.00
CA GLY A 570 -0.58 -11.70 32.41
C GLY A 570 0.60 -11.92 33.40
N SER A 571 1.80 -12.11 32.89
CA SER A 571 3.02 -12.24 33.71
C SER A 571 3.91 -11.01 33.48
N PRO A 572 4.50 -10.45 34.53
CA PRO A 572 5.51 -9.41 34.39
C PRO A 572 6.66 -9.92 33.51
N VAL A 573 7.04 -9.15 32.51
CA VAL A 573 8.17 -9.44 31.63
C VAL A 573 9.25 -8.43 31.89
N GLU A 574 10.42 -8.87 32.31
CA GLU A 574 11.58 -8.00 32.49
C GLU A 574 12.24 -7.79 31.12
N SER A 575 12.40 -6.51 30.74
CA SER A 575 13.05 -6.11 29.49
C SER A 575 14.49 -5.72 29.76
N HIS A 576 15.37 -5.99 28.80
CA HIS A 576 16.80 -5.70 28.91
C HIS A 576 17.30 -5.03 27.63
N VAL A 577 18.33 -4.24 27.74
CA VAL A 577 19.13 -3.80 26.60
C VAL A 577 19.93 -4.99 26.08
N PHE A 578 19.84 -5.31 24.79
CA PHE A 578 20.60 -6.40 24.20
C PHE A 578 21.94 -5.89 23.67
N PHE A 579 23.02 -6.54 24.07
CA PHE A 579 24.35 -6.19 23.55
C PHE A 579 24.37 -6.39 22.02
N ARG A 580 24.64 -5.32 21.29
CA ARG A 580 24.62 -5.29 19.80
C ARG A 580 23.34 -5.87 19.19
N GLY A 581 22.22 -5.74 19.86
CA GLY A 581 20.94 -6.26 19.38
C GLY A 581 20.74 -7.77 19.48
N ASP A 582 21.69 -8.50 20.07
CA ASP A 582 21.66 -9.95 20.20
C ASP A 582 20.78 -10.37 21.40
N PRO A 583 19.61 -11.00 21.15
CA PRO A 583 18.70 -11.42 22.23
C PRO A 583 19.25 -12.54 23.11
N GLU A 584 20.36 -13.21 22.74
CA GLU A 584 21.06 -14.18 23.58
C GLU A 584 22.02 -13.50 24.58
N SER A 585 22.30 -12.21 24.38
CA SER A 585 23.22 -11.41 25.20
C SER A 585 22.49 -10.26 25.90
N PRO A 586 21.63 -10.53 26.90
CA PRO A 586 20.91 -9.48 27.63
C PRO A 586 21.90 -8.72 28.54
N GLY A 587 21.83 -7.38 28.49
CA GLY A 587 22.58 -6.48 29.37
C GLY A 587 21.70 -5.93 30.50
N GLU A 588 21.79 -4.63 30.78
CA GLU A 588 21.07 -3.97 31.87
C GLU A 588 19.54 -4.03 31.71
N PRO A 589 18.81 -4.19 32.81
CA PRO A 589 17.34 -4.15 32.77
C PRO A 589 16.85 -2.75 32.45
N VAL A 590 15.73 -2.66 31.69
CA VAL A 590 15.14 -1.40 31.28
C VAL A 590 13.63 -1.44 31.42
N GLY A 591 13.05 -0.35 31.97
CA GLY A 591 11.60 -0.19 32.05
C GLY A 591 11.00 0.50 30.83
N PRO A 592 9.66 0.45 30.68
CA PRO A 592 8.95 1.13 29.57
C PRO A 592 9.13 2.64 29.63
N GLY A 593 9.26 3.29 28.48
CA GLY A 593 9.47 4.74 28.43
C GLY A 593 9.37 5.32 27.03
N GLU A 594 9.46 6.65 26.97
CA GLU A 594 9.52 7.47 25.76
C GLU A 594 10.98 7.69 25.35
N LEU A 595 11.21 8.09 24.10
CA LEU A 595 12.50 8.50 23.60
C LEU A 595 13.03 9.72 24.40
N SER A 596 14.24 9.64 24.91
CA SER A 596 14.82 10.63 25.84
C SER A 596 14.89 12.02 25.27
N VAL A 597 15.12 12.17 23.95
CA VAL A 597 15.14 13.47 23.28
C VAL A 597 13.77 14.18 23.35
N LEU A 598 12.66 13.44 23.32
CA LEU A 598 11.31 13.99 23.42
C LEU A 598 10.96 14.36 24.86
N VAL A 599 11.41 13.57 25.84
CA VAL A 599 11.23 13.84 27.26
C VAL A 599 11.96 15.10 27.71
N SER A 600 13.11 15.43 27.10
CA SER A 600 13.87 16.63 27.45
C SER A 600 13.09 17.92 27.27
N HIS A 601 12.08 17.96 26.40
CA HIS A 601 11.19 19.13 26.20
C HIS A 601 9.93 19.05 27.05
N ARG A 602 9.63 17.89 27.59
CA ARG A 602 8.39 17.65 28.33
C ARG A 602 8.47 16.36 29.15
N ALA A 603 8.30 16.46 30.44
CA ALA A 603 8.08 15.32 31.28
C ALA A 603 6.70 14.68 30.97
N PRO A 604 6.57 13.35 30.95
CA PRO A 604 5.28 12.67 30.90
C PRO A 604 4.38 13.14 32.05
N ARG A 605 3.07 13.31 31.78
CA ARG A 605 2.10 13.70 32.83
C ARG A 605 1.95 12.65 33.93
N SER A 606 2.19 11.38 33.56
CA SER A 606 2.22 10.22 34.43
C SER A 606 3.39 9.31 34.04
N ALA A 607 3.81 8.42 34.91
CA ALA A 607 4.76 7.38 34.55
C ALA A 607 4.18 6.53 33.40
N ILE A 608 5.04 6.11 32.47
CA ILE A 608 4.68 5.15 31.43
C ILE A 608 4.95 3.78 31.99
N GLU A 609 3.91 3.09 32.39
CA GLU A 609 4.02 1.73 33.00
C GLU A 609 3.68 0.63 31.94
N GLY A 610 3.08 0.99 30.81
CA GLY A 610 2.71 0.06 29.77
C GLY A 610 2.10 0.72 28.53
N ARG A 611 1.48 -0.09 27.66
CA ARG A 611 0.95 0.31 26.36
C ARG A 611 -0.12 1.40 26.44
N LEU A 612 -1.05 1.30 27.38
CA LEU A 612 -2.14 2.28 27.51
C LEU A 612 -1.64 3.64 27.95
N ASP A 613 -0.69 3.66 28.89
CA ASP A 613 -0.09 4.94 29.34
C ASP A 613 0.73 5.58 28.22
N TYR A 614 1.49 4.75 27.48
CA TYR A 614 2.25 5.22 26.33
C TYR A 614 1.31 5.77 25.24
N ALA A 615 0.26 5.03 24.87
CA ALA A 615 -0.71 5.49 23.89
C ALA A 615 -1.39 6.82 24.28
N ARG A 616 -1.77 6.97 25.56
CA ARG A 616 -2.31 8.24 26.08
C ARG A 616 -1.29 9.37 26.09
N HIS A 617 -0.03 9.07 26.39
CA HIS A 617 1.06 10.03 26.32
C HIS A 617 1.27 10.56 24.90
N LEU A 618 1.25 9.68 23.90
CA LEU A 618 1.36 10.06 22.48
C LEU A 618 0.22 10.98 22.03
N THR A 619 -0.98 10.81 22.59
CA THR A 619 -2.20 11.42 22.07
C THR A 619 -2.77 12.53 22.98
N ASP A 620 -2.04 12.97 23.99
CA ASP A 620 -2.48 14.00 24.94
C ASP A 620 -2.53 15.43 24.37
N GLY A 621 -2.21 15.58 23.09
CA GLY A 621 -2.26 16.84 22.33
C GLY A 621 -1.02 17.73 22.48
N ALA A 622 -0.04 17.32 23.29
CA ALA A 622 1.20 18.05 23.44
C ALA A 622 2.43 17.30 22.88
N HIS A 623 2.25 16.06 22.41
CA HIS A 623 3.32 15.31 21.76
C HIS A 623 3.72 15.99 20.43
N PRO A 624 5.02 16.27 20.17
CA PRO A 624 5.44 17.11 19.04
C PRO A 624 5.22 16.48 17.68
N LEU A 625 5.15 15.15 17.57
CA LEU A 625 5.16 14.43 16.30
C LEU A 625 3.78 13.98 15.83
N VAL A 626 2.97 13.36 16.68
CA VAL A 626 1.77 12.62 16.29
C VAL A 626 0.81 13.42 15.40
N ALA A 627 0.50 14.66 15.80
CA ALA A 627 -0.38 15.53 15.01
C ALA A 627 0.27 16.00 13.70
N ARG A 628 1.58 16.34 13.72
CA ARG A 628 2.32 16.73 12.51
C ARG A 628 2.39 15.61 11.49
N VAL A 629 2.64 14.37 11.93
CA VAL A 629 2.77 13.20 11.06
C VAL A 629 1.46 12.90 10.35
N ILE A 630 0.32 12.84 11.06
CA ILE A 630 -0.97 12.55 10.40
C ILE A 630 -1.40 13.69 9.48
N VAL A 631 -1.19 14.95 9.86
CA VAL A 631 -1.45 16.10 9.00
C VAL A 631 -0.63 16.03 7.72
N ASN A 632 0.66 15.72 7.83
CA ASN A 632 1.55 15.58 6.67
C ASN A 632 1.12 14.44 5.75
N ARG A 633 0.66 13.30 6.28
CA ARG A 633 0.15 12.18 5.50
C ARG A 633 -1.15 12.53 4.76
N VAL A 634 -2.09 13.19 5.42
CA VAL A 634 -3.32 13.67 4.77
C VAL A 634 -2.98 14.65 3.65
N TRP A 635 -2.05 15.57 3.90
CA TRP A 635 -1.55 16.51 2.90
C TRP A 635 -0.91 15.80 1.70
N LEU A 636 -0.02 14.84 1.96
CA LEU A 636 0.65 14.02 0.94
C LEU A 636 -0.36 13.41 -0.04
N HIS A 637 -1.43 12.79 0.47
CA HIS A 637 -2.41 12.13 -0.37
C HIS A 637 -3.28 13.09 -1.19
N HIS A 638 -3.46 14.33 -0.76
CA HIS A 638 -4.16 15.36 -1.54
C HIS A 638 -3.28 16.06 -2.56
N PHE A 639 -2.00 16.29 -2.27
CA PHE A 639 -1.10 17.06 -3.13
C PHE A 639 -0.04 16.23 -3.85
N GLY A 640 0.07 14.92 -3.55
CA GLY A 640 1.08 14.02 -4.09
C GLY A 640 2.45 14.13 -3.41
N GLN A 641 2.66 15.16 -2.60
CA GLN A 641 3.87 15.38 -1.80
C GLN A 641 3.47 15.94 -0.44
N GLY A 642 4.15 15.47 0.64
CA GLY A 642 3.99 16.03 1.98
C GLY A 642 4.58 17.45 2.11
N LEU A 643 4.15 18.18 3.11
CA LEU A 643 4.87 19.38 3.57
C LEU A 643 6.29 19.00 4.02
N VAL A 644 6.43 17.82 4.65
CA VAL A 644 7.68 17.06 4.83
C VAL A 644 7.66 15.92 3.80
N ARG A 645 8.63 15.90 2.89
CA ARG A 645 8.63 14.96 1.75
C ARG A 645 9.05 13.53 2.13
N THR A 646 9.62 13.36 3.32
CA THR A 646 9.96 12.08 3.96
C THR A 646 8.93 11.72 5.04
N PRO A 647 7.74 11.19 4.69
CA PRO A 647 6.62 11.07 5.63
C PRO A 647 6.83 10.06 6.76
N GLY A 648 7.81 9.17 6.64
CA GLY A 648 8.22 8.20 7.68
C GLY A 648 9.49 8.59 8.42
N ASP A 649 10.10 9.74 8.07
CA ASP A 649 11.34 10.22 8.68
C ASP A 649 11.29 11.75 8.86
N PHE A 650 10.99 12.19 10.07
CA PHE A 650 11.02 13.58 10.54
C PHE A 650 12.31 13.88 11.31
N GLY A 651 13.20 12.89 11.41
CA GLY A 651 14.48 13.01 12.07
C GLY A 651 15.46 13.94 11.33
N LEU A 652 16.71 13.93 11.79
CA LEU A 652 17.78 14.79 11.24
C LEU A 652 18.15 14.42 9.78
N ASN A 653 17.92 13.16 9.39
CA ASN A 653 18.16 12.70 8.01
C ASN A 653 16.96 12.95 7.10
N GLY A 654 15.79 13.26 7.65
CA GLY A 654 14.58 13.61 6.91
C GLY A 654 14.61 15.03 6.33
N GLU A 655 13.74 15.29 5.36
CA GLU A 655 13.61 16.63 4.79
C GLU A 655 12.93 17.60 5.78
N ARG A 656 13.35 18.85 5.75
CA ARG A 656 12.65 19.90 6.50
C ARG A 656 11.33 20.25 5.82
N PRO A 657 10.30 20.64 6.61
CA PRO A 657 9.03 21.07 6.04
C PRO A 657 9.19 22.31 5.14
N THR A 658 8.53 22.29 3.98
CA THR A 658 8.51 23.44 3.05
C THR A 658 7.75 24.63 3.65
N HIS A 659 6.73 24.36 4.44
CA HIS A 659 5.87 25.33 5.11
C HIS A 659 5.74 24.94 6.60
N PRO A 660 6.76 25.18 7.45
CA PRO A 660 6.76 24.73 8.83
C PRO A 660 5.60 25.35 9.64
N GLU A 661 5.32 26.62 9.43
CA GLU A 661 4.24 27.32 10.14
C GLU A 661 2.86 26.75 9.73
N LEU A 662 2.65 26.40 8.47
CA LEU A 662 1.41 25.75 8.02
C LEU A 662 1.25 24.36 8.65
N LEU A 663 2.33 23.59 8.72
CA LEU A 663 2.31 22.27 9.36
C LEU A 663 1.91 22.37 10.83
N ASP A 664 2.53 23.29 11.56
CA ASP A 664 2.25 23.52 12.97
C ASP A 664 0.83 24.06 13.20
N TRP A 665 0.39 24.98 12.35
CA TRP A 665 -0.98 25.51 12.42
C TRP A 665 -2.03 24.43 12.21
N LEU A 666 -1.84 23.55 11.22
CA LEU A 666 -2.76 22.43 10.94
C LEU A 666 -2.73 21.38 12.06
N ALA A 667 -1.55 21.08 12.61
CA ALA A 667 -1.38 20.16 13.72
C ALA A 667 -2.10 20.66 14.98
N ASP A 668 -1.91 21.95 15.34
CA ASP A 668 -2.61 22.58 16.46
C ASP A 668 -4.12 22.67 16.22
N ASP A 669 -4.56 22.98 14.99
CA ASP A 669 -5.98 23.04 14.65
C ASP A 669 -6.67 21.67 14.76
N LEU A 670 -5.99 20.59 14.34
CA LEU A 670 -6.48 19.22 14.48
C LEU A 670 -6.68 18.86 15.96
N VAL A 671 -5.68 19.11 16.80
CA VAL A 671 -5.74 18.84 18.25
C VAL A 671 -6.86 19.64 18.91
N ARG A 672 -6.92 20.97 18.69
CA ARG A 672 -7.93 21.85 19.32
C ARG A 672 -9.37 21.52 18.94
N HIS A 673 -9.57 20.91 17.78
CA HIS A 673 -10.91 20.55 17.31
C HIS A 673 -11.21 19.05 17.45
N GLY A 674 -10.53 18.36 18.38
CA GLY A 674 -10.85 17.00 18.78
C GLY A 674 -10.40 15.94 17.77
N TRP A 675 -9.29 16.16 17.07
CA TRP A 675 -8.61 15.17 16.22
C TRP A 675 -9.44 14.63 15.02
N GLY A 676 -10.49 15.36 14.58
CA GLY A 676 -11.39 14.95 13.50
C GLY A 676 -10.74 15.04 12.11
N LEU A 677 -10.49 13.90 11.45
CA LEU A 677 -9.85 13.86 10.14
C LEU A 677 -10.75 14.42 9.03
N LYS A 678 -12.07 14.19 9.08
CA LYS A 678 -12.99 14.73 8.07
C LYS A 678 -13.00 16.25 8.05
N ARG A 679 -12.78 16.90 9.21
CA ARG A 679 -12.60 18.34 9.30
C ARG A 679 -11.31 18.79 8.58
N LEU A 680 -10.20 18.09 8.80
CA LEU A 680 -8.93 18.39 8.13
C LEU A 680 -9.06 18.27 6.61
N HIS A 681 -9.67 17.19 6.12
CA HIS A 681 -9.96 17.01 4.70
C HIS A 681 -10.75 18.18 4.13
N ARG A 682 -11.85 18.54 4.80
CA ARG A 682 -12.71 19.66 4.38
C ARG A 682 -11.91 20.96 4.25
N GLN A 683 -11.05 21.28 5.20
CA GLN A 683 -10.21 22.48 5.16
C GLN A 683 -9.27 22.47 3.96
N ILE A 684 -8.63 21.33 3.68
CA ILE A 684 -7.67 21.19 2.58
C ILE A 684 -8.39 21.29 1.22
N VAL A 685 -9.42 20.47 0.98
CA VAL A 685 -10.03 20.37 -0.36
C VAL A 685 -10.88 21.59 -0.74
N LEU A 686 -11.28 22.40 0.22
CA LEU A 686 -11.97 23.68 -0.01
C LEU A 686 -11.02 24.88 -0.13
N SER A 687 -9.72 24.70 0.14
CA SER A 687 -8.72 25.76 -0.01
C SER A 687 -8.55 26.19 -1.47
N ARG A 688 -8.12 27.44 -1.68
CA ARG A 688 -7.68 27.91 -2.99
C ARG A 688 -6.47 27.10 -3.47
N THR A 689 -5.56 26.77 -2.58
CA THR A 689 -4.36 25.98 -2.84
C THR A 689 -4.70 24.66 -3.53
N TYR A 690 -5.68 23.91 -3.01
CA TYR A 690 -6.16 22.67 -3.62
C TYR A 690 -6.97 22.92 -4.91
N GLY A 691 -7.68 24.02 -4.97
CA GLY A 691 -8.53 24.40 -6.11
C GLY A 691 -7.79 24.92 -7.33
N GLN A 692 -6.44 24.95 -7.35
CA GLN A 692 -5.64 25.41 -8.47
C GLN A 692 -5.66 24.41 -9.63
N ALA A 693 -5.42 24.92 -10.87
CA ALA A 693 -5.19 24.11 -12.04
C ALA A 693 -3.81 23.42 -11.98
N SER A 694 -3.74 22.19 -12.49
CA SER A 694 -2.50 21.41 -12.64
C SER A 694 -1.83 21.64 -14.00
N GLY A 695 -2.60 22.08 -15.01
CA GLY A 695 -2.17 22.33 -16.38
C GLY A 695 -2.85 23.56 -16.97
N LEU A 696 -2.43 23.91 -18.17
CA LEU A 696 -3.10 24.92 -19.00
C LEU A 696 -4.27 24.28 -19.74
N ALA A 697 -5.40 24.99 -19.89
CA ALA A 697 -6.55 24.47 -20.63
C ALA A 697 -6.20 24.16 -22.11
N PRO A 698 -6.87 23.18 -22.77
CA PRO A 698 -6.68 22.85 -24.17
C PRO A 698 -7.07 24.00 -25.09
N GLY A 699 -6.59 24.95 -25.35
CA GLY A 699 -6.83 26.16 -26.10
C GLY A 699 -5.84 27.28 -25.77
N ASP A 700 -5.21 27.13 -24.60
CA ASP A 700 -4.22 28.05 -24.05
C ASP A 700 -2.79 27.78 -24.57
N ARG A 701 -2.63 27.10 -25.70
CA ARG A 701 -1.30 26.88 -26.29
C ARG A 701 -0.69 28.21 -26.72
N VAL A 702 0.46 28.54 -26.15
CA VAL A 702 1.28 29.65 -26.65
C VAL A 702 1.70 29.35 -28.08
N PRO A 703 1.39 30.16 -29.09
CA PRO A 703 2.09 30.09 -30.35
C PRO A 703 3.58 30.35 -30.08
N ALA A 704 4.44 29.41 -30.44
CA ALA A 704 5.87 29.62 -30.36
C ALA A 704 6.22 30.86 -31.20
N GLY A 705 6.65 31.96 -30.56
CA GLY A 705 7.15 33.12 -31.23
C GLY A 705 6.54 34.47 -30.92
N ARG A 706 5.60 34.63 -29.96
CA ARG A 706 5.19 35.97 -29.52
C ARG A 706 5.97 36.41 -28.31
N SER A 707 6.77 37.44 -28.48
CA SER A 707 7.38 38.26 -27.44
C SER A 707 6.29 39.05 -26.71
N ALA A 708 6.40 39.20 -25.40
CA ALA A 708 5.47 39.92 -24.51
C ALA A 708 5.48 41.45 -24.68
N SER A 709 5.80 41.96 -25.84
CA SER A 709 6.07 43.38 -26.03
C SER A 709 5.10 44.15 -26.97
N ASP A 710 4.07 43.53 -27.52
CA ASP A 710 3.25 44.21 -28.50
C ASP A 710 1.73 44.14 -28.21
N ASP A 711 1.24 44.83 -27.19
CA ASP A 711 0.00 45.62 -27.10
C ASP A 711 -0.35 45.99 -25.63
N PRO A 712 -0.65 47.27 -25.32
CA PRO A 712 -0.90 47.73 -23.96
C PRO A 712 -2.39 47.65 -23.56
N ALA A 713 -3.15 46.69 -23.99
CA ALA A 713 -4.43 46.38 -23.37
C ALA A 713 -4.15 45.60 -22.06
N SER A 714 -4.68 46.06 -20.93
CA SER A 714 -4.53 45.40 -19.61
C SER A 714 -4.81 43.90 -19.74
N PRO A 715 -3.87 43.04 -19.29
CA PRO A 715 -4.03 41.59 -19.43
C PRO A 715 -5.31 41.14 -18.74
N THR A 716 -6.07 40.27 -19.37
CA THR A 716 -7.26 39.66 -18.77
C THR A 716 -6.86 38.83 -17.55
N GLY A 717 -7.75 38.65 -16.60
CA GLY A 717 -7.46 37.84 -15.40
C GLY A 717 -6.90 36.45 -15.69
N ASP A 718 -7.30 35.85 -16.82
CA ASP A 718 -6.84 34.55 -17.31
C ASP A 718 -5.39 34.59 -17.84
N GLU A 719 -4.98 35.68 -18.50
CA GLU A 719 -3.60 35.86 -18.96
C GLU A 719 -2.61 36.00 -17.78
N VAL A 720 -3.02 36.73 -16.75
CA VAL A 720 -2.23 36.87 -15.51
C VAL A 720 -2.07 35.53 -14.80
N ALA A 721 -3.15 34.76 -14.66
CA ALA A 721 -3.12 33.44 -14.00
C ALA A 721 -2.33 32.41 -14.80
N ARG A 722 -2.35 32.49 -16.13
CA ARG A 722 -1.52 31.68 -17.03
C ARG A 722 -0.04 32.02 -16.91
N ALA A 723 0.30 33.30 -16.90
CA ALA A 723 1.67 33.75 -16.69
C ALA A 723 2.21 33.27 -15.34
N ALA A 724 1.39 33.32 -14.27
CA ALA A 724 1.74 32.79 -12.96
C ALA A 724 1.99 31.28 -12.98
N TRP A 725 1.21 30.49 -13.72
CA TRP A 725 1.43 29.05 -13.87
C TRP A 725 2.75 28.75 -14.59
N LEU A 726 3.04 29.44 -15.69
CA LEU A 726 4.30 29.28 -16.44
C LEU A 726 5.51 29.68 -15.60
N ASP A 727 5.44 30.80 -14.88
CA ASP A 727 6.51 31.29 -13.99
C ASP A 727 6.75 30.29 -12.84
N SER A 728 5.67 29.80 -12.22
CA SER A 728 5.76 28.75 -11.20
C SER A 728 6.41 27.48 -11.74
N ARG A 729 6.05 27.03 -12.95
CA ARG A 729 6.65 25.84 -13.56
C ARG A 729 8.15 26.01 -13.86
N GLN A 730 8.57 27.20 -14.25
CA GLN A 730 9.96 27.49 -14.57
C GLN A 730 10.82 27.66 -13.32
N ARG A 731 10.34 28.36 -12.29
CA ARG A 731 11.09 28.73 -11.08
C ARG A 731 10.96 27.74 -9.95
N ASP A 732 9.86 26.96 -9.94
CA ASP A 732 9.58 25.92 -8.97
C ASP A 732 9.10 24.64 -9.71
N PRO A 733 9.98 23.96 -10.46
CA PRO A 733 9.60 22.78 -11.25
C PRO A 733 9.01 21.65 -10.39
N GLU A 734 9.49 21.47 -9.17
CA GLU A 734 9.01 20.48 -8.21
C GLU A 734 7.73 20.92 -7.47
N ASN A 735 7.21 22.12 -7.71
CA ASN A 735 6.05 22.67 -7.02
C ASN A 735 6.17 22.67 -5.47
N ARG A 736 7.37 22.96 -4.97
CA ARG A 736 7.65 22.99 -3.50
C ARG A 736 6.86 24.08 -2.79
N TRP A 737 6.54 25.17 -3.51
CA TRP A 737 5.85 26.35 -2.95
C TRP A 737 4.36 26.37 -3.22
N LEU A 738 3.81 25.30 -3.85
CA LEU A 738 2.37 25.11 -4.07
C LEU A 738 1.73 26.22 -4.94
N GLY A 739 2.47 26.76 -5.89
CA GLY A 739 1.96 27.77 -6.84
C GLY A 739 0.99 27.24 -7.89
N ARG A 740 0.83 25.92 -7.99
CA ARG A 740 -0.10 25.20 -8.87
C ARG A 740 -0.54 23.89 -8.22
N MET A 741 -1.53 23.19 -8.76
CA MET A 741 -1.83 21.82 -8.37
C MET A 741 -0.87 20.86 -9.06
N THR A 742 -0.54 19.76 -8.41
CA THR A 742 0.32 18.70 -8.93
C THR A 742 -0.50 17.71 -9.75
N LEU A 743 -0.06 17.39 -10.97
CA LEU A 743 -0.61 16.28 -11.75
C LEU A 743 -0.20 14.96 -11.08
N ARG A 744 -1.16 14.10 -10.74
CA ARG A 744 -0.92 12.84 -10.05
C ARG A 744 -1.52 11.67 -10.80
N ARG A 745 -0.78 10.54 -10.87
CA ARG A 745 -1.35 9.29 -11.34
C ARG A 745 -2.27 8.70 -10.26
N LEU A 746 -3.36 8.05 -10.69
CA LEU A 746 -4.20 7.24 -9.79
C LEU A 746 -3.41 6.04 -9.26
N ASP A 747 -3.70 5.64 -8.01
CA ASP A 747 -3.16 4.41 -7.43
C ASP A 747 -3.72 3.18 -8.15
N ALA A 748 -3.00 2.07 -8.10
CA ALA A 748 -3.37 0.81 -8.76
C ALA A 748 -4.81 0.38 -8.44
N GLU A 749 -5.20 0.46 -7.17
CA GLU A 749 -6.54 0.11 -6.71
C GLU A 749 -7.60 1.07 -7.26
N ALA A 750 -7.31 2.37 -7.30
CA ALA A 750 -8.23 3.36 -7.86
C ALA A 750 -8.41 3.19 -9.37
N ILE A 751 -7.36 2.80 -10.11
CA ILE A 751 -7.44 2.46 -11.54
C ILE A 751 -8.39 1.28 -11.75
N ARG A 752 -8.16 0.17 -11.04
CA ARG A 752 -9.02 -1.02 -11.17
C ARG A 752 -10.46 -0.72 -10.78
N ASP A 753 -10.67 -0.05 -9.67
CA ASP A 753 -12.01 0.29 -9.17
C ASP A 753 -12.73 1.26 -10.10
N ALA A 754 -12.02 2.22 -10.70
CA ALA A 754 -12.58 3.13 -11.70
C ALA A 754 -12.99 2.39 -12.99
N ILE A 755 -12.18 1.44 -13.48
CA ILE A 755 -12.53 0.60 -14.65
C ILE A 755 -13.83 -0.19 -14.35
N LEU A 756 -13.95 -0.79 -13.17
CA LEU A 756 -15.17 -1.49 -12.76
C LEU A 756 -16.37 -0.54 -12.67
N ALA A 757 -16.17 0.68 -12.14
CA ALA A 757 -17.25 1.66 -11.99
C ALA A 757 -17.79 2.15 -13.34
N ILE A 758 -16.91 2.51 -14.28
CA ILE A 758 -17.36 2.99 -15.60
C ILE A 758 -17.95 1.89 -16.47
N SER A 759 -17.55 0.63 -16.26
CA SER A 759 -18.13 -0.55 -16.93
C SER A 759 -19.40 -1.10 -16.26
N ASP A 760 -19.91 -0.45 -15.20
CA ASP A 760 -21.10 -0.85 -14.42
C ASP A 760 -20.98 -2.23 -13.77
N GLN A 761 -19.75 -2.62 -13.41
CA GLN A 761 -19.47 -3.91 -12.79
C GLN A 761 -19.18 -3.81 -11.29
N LEU A 762 -18.87 -2.60 -10.78
CA LEU A 762 -18.36 -2.41 -9.43
C LEU A 762 -19.37 -2.85 -8.35
N ASP A 763 -18.93 -3.75 -7.48
CA ASP A 763 -19.62 -4.09 -6.25
C ASP A 763 -19.06 -3.24 -5.10
N VAL A 764 -19.91 -2.38 -4.55
CA VAL A 764 -19.57 -1.45 -3.46
C VAL A 764 -19.83 -2.01 -2.07
N GLN A 765 -20.12 -3.31 -1.95
CA GLN A 765 -20.35 -3.97 -0.66
C GLN A 765 -19.14 -3.76 0.26
N LEU A 766 -19.44 -3.35 1.50
CA LEU A 766 -18.44 -3.13 2.54
C LEU A 766 -18.25 -4.39 3.38
N SER A 767 -17.10 -4.43 4.05
CA SER A 767 -16.77 -5.39 5.13
C SER A 767 -16.82 -6.88 4.72
N GLY A 768 -16.41 -7.74 5.62
CA GLY A 768 -16.42 -9.19 5.42
C GLY A 768 -15.10 -9.77 4.89
N PRO A 769 -15.02 -11.09 4.78
CA PRO A 769 -13.82 -11.79 4.33
C PRO A 769 -13.33 -11.29 2.97
N SER A 770 -12.02 -11.35 2.79
CA SER A 770 -11.39 -10.96 1.53
C SER A 770 -11.65 -11.98 0.44
N VAL A 771 -11.79 -11.48 -0.79
CA VAL A 771 -11.89 -12.31 -1.99
C VAL A 771 -10.54 -12.95 -2.26
N ALA A 772 -10.52 -14.28 -2.37
CA ALA A 772 -9.28 -15.02 -2.54
C ALA A 772 -8.55 -14.68 -3.85
N ILE A 773 -7.23 -14.67 -3.80
CA ILE A 773 -6.34 -14.66 -4.97
C ILE A 773 -5.57 -15.99 -4.95
N SER A 774 -5.46 -16.65 -6.09
CA SER A 774 -4.75 -17.90 -6.24
C SER A 774 -3.90 -17.91 -7.53
N GLU A 775 -2.93 -18.80 -7.61
CA GLU A 775 -2.18 -19.02 -8.85
C GLU A 775 -2.93 -19.99 -9.77
N ASP A 776 -2.99 -19.68 -11.06
CA ASP A 776 -3.45 -20.59 -12.10
C ASP A 776 -2.35 -21.62 -12.48
N GLN A 777 -2.56 -22.37 -13.57
CA GLN A 777 -1.60 -23.38 -14.02
C GLN A 777 -0.29 -22.79 -14.55
N GLU A 778 -0.33 -21.58 -15.04
CA GLU A 778 0.80 -20.83 -15.56
C GLU A 778 1.55 -20.04 -14.45
N GLY A 779 1.06 -20.07 -13.19
CA GLY A 779 1.62 -19.31 -12.08
C GLY A 779 1.15 -17.85 -12.04
N LYS A 780 0.16 -17.47 -12.84
CA LYS A 780 -0.42 -16.14 -12.85
C LYS A 780 -1.40 -15.98 -11.70
N ALA A 781 -1.33 -14.83 -10.99
CA ALA A 781 -2.30 -14.49 -9.96
C ALA A 781 -3.68 -14.18 -10.57
N VAL A 782 -4.70 -14.88 -10.11
CA VAL A 782 -6.09 -14.72 -10.55
C VAL A 782 -7.03 -14.65 -9.36
N ILE A 783 -8.17 -13.95 -9.52
CA ILE A 783 -9.19 -13.85 -8.49
C ILE A 783 -9.97 -15.15 -8.44
N GLY A 784 -10.03 -15.76 -7.25
CA GLY A 784 -10.73 -17.01 -6.99
C GLY A 784 -9.91 -17.95 -6.11
N SER A 785 -10.56 -19.02 -5.64
CA SER A 785 -9.93 -20.02 -4.78
C SER A 785 -9.37 -21.19 -5.61
N ARG A 786 -8.12 -21.56 -5.32
CA ARG A 786 -7.47 -22.69 -5.95
C ARG A 786 -8.12 -24.01 -5.52
N ARG A 787 -8.59 -24.81 -6.49
CA ARG A 787 -9.01 -26.18 -6.23
C ARG A 787 -7.82 -27.14 -6.39
N LEU A 788 -7.62 -27.99 -5.40
CA LEU A 788 -6.63 -29.07 -5.45
C LEU A 788 -7.32 -30.41 -5.39
N ARG A 789 -6.83 -31.36 -6.18
CA ARG A 789 -7.19 -32.76 -6.12
C ARG A 789 -5.94 -33.59 -5.89
N ASP A 790 -5.93 -34.33 -4.77
CA ASP A 790 -4.81 -35.20 -4.39
C ASP A 790 -3.43 -34.48 -4.43
N GLY A 791 -3.41 -33.18 -4.08
CA GLY A 791 -2.22 -32.33 -4.15
C GLY A 791 -1.92 -31.75 -5.54
N LEU A 792 -2.71 -32.09 -6.56
CA LEU A 792 -2.56 -31.56 -7.91
C LEU A 792 -3.56 -30.45 -8.18
N PHE A 793 -3.17 -29.49 -9.04
CA PHE A 793 -4.03 -28.40 -9.46
C PHE A 793 -5.23 -28.94 -10.25
N ALA A 794 -6.45 -28.66 -9.79
CA ALA A 794 -7.69 -29.06 -10.44
C ALA A 794 -8.47 -27.89 -11.07
N GLY A 795 -8.06 -26.64 -10.84
CA GLY A 795 -8.67 -25.43 -11.38
C GLY A 795 -8.88 -24.34 -10.34
N ILE A 796 -9.42 -23.21 -10.78
CA ILE A 796 -9.82 -22.10 -9.93
C ILE A 796 -11.35 -22.07 -9.85
N ASP A 797 -11.88 -21.98 -8.63
CA ASP A 797 -13.28 -21.62 -8.40
C ASP A 797 -13.37 -20.10 -8.48
N GLY A 798 -14.02 -19.57 -9.53
CA GLY A 798 -14.18 -18.14 -9.74
C GLY A 798 -15.00 -17.50 -8.62
N ALA A 799 -14.63 -16.27 -8.25
CA ALA A 799 -15.30 -15.52 -7.20
C ALA A 799 -16.66 -14.93 -7.60
N GLY A 800 -17.14 -15.18 -8.83
CA GLY A 800 -18.44 -14.65 -9.30
C GLY A 800 -18.51 -13.12 -9.21
N ARG A 801 -19.61 -12.59 -8.65
CA ARG A 801 -19.77 -11.14 -8.42
C ARG A 801 -18.75 -10.58 -7.43
N GLU A 802 -18.26 -11.37 -6.49
CA GLU A 802 -17.27 -10.93 -5.51
C GLU A 802 -15.96 -10.47 -6.17
N ALA A 803 -15.62 -11.01 -7.35
CA ALA A 803 -14.49 -10.55 -8.14
C ALA A 803 -14.58 -9.05 -8.54
N ALA A 804 -15.76 -8.49 -8.52
CA ALA A 804 -16.04 -7.09 -8.84
C ALA A 804 -16.04 -6.16 -7.61
N ARG A 805 -15.76 -6.66 -6.41
CA ARG A 805 -15.63 -5.83 -5.19
C ARG A 805 -14.45 -4.86 -5.32
N ARG A 806 -14.51 -3.78 -4.53
CA ARG A 806 -13.41 -2.81 -4.40
C ARG A 806 -12.09 -3.53 -4.11
N SER A 807 -11.02 -3.04 -4.70
CA SER A 807 -9.67 -3.64 -4.60
C SER A 807 -9.19 -3.80 -3.15
N LEU A 808 -9.67 -2.99 -2.21
CA LEU A 808 -9.38 -3.12 -0.79
C LEU A 808 -9.84 -4.47 -0.21
N TYR A 809 -10.86 -5.10 -0.80
CA TYR A 809 -11.43 -6.36 -0.35
C TYR A 809 -10.88 -7.59 -1.08
N LEU A 810 -9.89 -7.42 -1.95
CA LEU A 810 -9.11 -8.53 -2.46
C LEU A 810 -8.06 -8.94 -1.42
N SER A 811 -7.74 -10.24 -1.36
CA SER A 811 -6.75 -10.74 -0.39
C SER A 811 -5.39 -10.10 -0.61
N ALA A 812 -4.89 -9.40 0.41
CA ALA A 812 -3.62 -8.69 0.39
C ALA A 812 -2.47 -9.65 0.76
N GLN A 813 -2.01 -10.46 -0.20
CA GLN A 813 -0.89 -11.39 0.00
C GLN A 813 0.44 -10.71 -0.31
N ARG A 814 1.49 -11.00 0.49
CA ARG A 814 2.84 -10.45 0.28
C ARG A 814 3.52 -11.06 -0.94
N SER A 815 3.34 -12.35 -1.17
CA SER A 815 4.00 -13.10 -2.24
C SER A 815 3.20 -13.18 -3.54
N LEU A 816 1.88 -13.00 -3.50
CA LEU A 816 1.00 -13.21 -4.65
C LEU A 816 0.12 -11.98 -4.88
N ARG A 817 0.43 -11.22 -5.91
CA ARG A 817 -0.24 -9.95 -6.25
C ARG A 817 -0.80 -9.99 -7.66
N LEU A 818 -2.00 -9.44 -7.89
CA LEU A 818 -2.57 -9.30 -9.23
C LEU A 818 -1.65 -8.47 -10.13
N GLU A 819 -1.42 -8.95 -11.34
CA GLU A 819 -0.52 -8.34 -12.33
C GLU A 819 -0.87 -6.85 -12.59
N LEU A 820 -2.16 -6.53 -12.73
CA LEU A 820 -2.60 -5.14 -12.91
C LEU A 820 -2.16 -4.25 -11.73
N LEU A 821 -2.39 -4.70 -10.50
CA LEU A 821 -2.04 -3.91 -9.32
C LEU A 821 -0.52 -3.77 -9.19
N GLN A 822 0.23 -4.82 -9.42
CA GLN A 822 1.69 -4.82 -9.36
C GLN A 822 2.30 -3.91 -10.44
N THR A 823 1.79 -3.99 -11.68
CA THR A 823 2.27 -3.17 -12.80
C THR A 823 2.03 -1.67 -12.56
N PHE A 824 1.01 -1.32 -11.78
CA PHE A 824 0.72 0.06 -11.37
C PHE A 824 1.22 0.40 -9.96
N ASP A 825 2.35 -0.22 -9.55
CA ASP A 825 3.12 0.10 -8.34
C ASP A 825 2.36 -0.15 -7.02
N LEU A 826 1.61 -1.27 -6.92
CA LEU A 826 1.13 -1.73 -5.61
C LEU A 826 2.34 -2.00 -4.71
N PRO A 827 2.46 -1.38 -3.52
CA PRO A 827 3.65 -1.48 -2.71
C PRO A 827 3.86 -2.88 -2.11
N GLU A 828 5.12 -3.19 -1.83
CA GLU A 828 5.50 -4.34 -0.99
C GLU A 828 5.38 -3.96 0.48
N MET A 829 4.76 -4.85 1.28
CA MET A 829 4.58 -4.64 2.72
C MET A 829 5.74 -5.29 3.51
N VAL A 830 6.94 -4.64 3.49
CA VAL A 830 8.15 -5.15 4.16
C VAL A 830 8.92 -3.98 4.81
N PRO A 831 8.71 -3.70 6.10
CA PRO A 831 7.57 -4.13 6.90
C PRO A 831 6.27 -3.39 6.54
N ASN A 832 6.35 -2.13 6.07
CA ASN A 832 5.25 -1.25 5.67
C ASN A 832 5.65 -0.33 4.50
N CYS A 833 4.72 0.49 4.01
CA CYS A 833 4.98 1.48 2.97
C CYS A 833 4.64 2.89 3.46
N GLN A 834 5.64 3.74 3.61
CA GLN A 834 5.48 5.12 4.05
C GLN A 834 5.14 6.08 2.90
N LEU A 835 5.64 5.79 1.71
CA LEU A 835 5.45 6.55 0.48
C LEU A 835 5.43 5.56 -0.70
N ARG A 836 4.38 5.63 -1.51
CA ARG A 836 4.28 4.83 -2.74
C ARG A 836 5.08 5.46 -3.86
N ASP A 837 5.79 4.64 -4.61
CA ASP A 837 6.33 5.03 -5.90
C ASP A 837 5.22 5.20 -6.93
N ALA A 838 5.46 6.03 -7.93
CA ALA A 838 4.57 6.22 -9.07
C ALA A 838 5.41 6.24 -10.35
N SER A 839 5.59 5.08 -10.95
CA SER A 839 6.32 4.93 -12.21
C SER A 839 5.43 5.18 -13.42
N THR A 840 6.03 5.53 -14.55
CA THR A 840 5.36 5.58 -15.86
C THR A 840 6.21 4.77 -16.82
N VAL A 841 5.83 3.52 -17.04
CA VAL A 841 6.62 2.53 -17.79
C VAL A 841 5.80 1.84 -18.86
N THR A 842 6.46 1.40 -19.93
CA THR A 842 5.82 0.73 -21.07
C THR A 842 4.94 -0.47 -20.70
N PRO A 843 5.28 -1.32 -19.73
CA PRO A 843 4.43 -2.44 -19.32
C PRO A 843 3.01 -2.03 -18.91
N GLN A 844 2.82 -0.84 -18.32
CA GLN A 844 1.50 -0.32 -17.94
C GLN A 844 0.59 -0.13 -19.16
N ALA A 845 1.10 0.50 -20.21
CA ALA A 845 0.37 0.67 -21.46
C ALA A 845 0.08 -0.67 -22.15
N LEU A 846 1.07 -1.58 -22.20
CA LEU A 846 0.91 -2.91 -22.80
C LEU A 846 -0.13 -3.74 -22.05
N LEU A 847 -0.17 -3.66 -20.72
CA LEU A 847 -1.17 -4.35 -19.92
C LEU A 847 -2.58 -3.83 -20.25
N LEU A 848 -2.81 -2.52 -20.25
CA LEU A 848 -4.12 -1.94 -20.57
C LEU A 848 -4.58 -2.27 -22.00
N MET A 849 -3.64 -2.52 -22.90
CA MET A 849 -3.94 -2.90 -24.29
C MET A 849 -4.22 -4.40 -24.47
N ASN A 850 -3.61 -5.28 -23.68
CA ASN A 850 -3.59 -6.72 -23.96
C ASN A 850 -4.25 -7.58 -22.88
N ASP A 851 -4.44 -7.08 -21.66
CA ASP A 851 -5.00 -7.88 -20.58
C ASP A 851 -6.48 -8.20 -20.83
N GLY A 852 -6.83 -9.50 -20.76
CA GLY A 852 -8.19 -9.96 -21.05
C GLY A 852 -9.26 -9.42 -20.11
N TRP A 853 -8.90 -9.06 -18.86
CA TRP A 853 -9.83 -8.43 -17.92
C TRP A 853 -10.16 -7.00 -18.36
N VAL A 854 -9.16 -6.21 -18.82
CA VAL A 854 -9.38 -4.86 -19.34
C VAL A 854 -10.21 -4.89 -20.63
N VAL A 855 -9.93 -5.84 -21.52
CA VAL A 855 -10.72 -6.03 -22.74
C VAL A 855 -12.19 -6.35 -22.40
N ASN A 856 -12.44 -7.26 -21.46
CA ASN A 856 -13.80 -7.57 -21.01
C ASN A 856 -14.49 -6.34 -20.38
N ALA A 857 -13.83 -5.61 -19.51
CA ALA A 857 -14.37 -4.40 -18.91
C ALA A 857 -14.74 -3.35 -19.98
N SER A 858 -13.91 -3.22 -21.03
CA SER A 858 -14.18 -2.34 -22.17
C SER A 858 -15.42 -2.78 -22.98
N GLU A 859 -15.62 -4.09 -23.12
CA GLU A 859 -16.84 -4.63 -23.74
C GLU A 859 -18.09 -4.36 -22.90
N GLN A 860 -17.99 -4.50 -21.57
CA GLN A 860 -19.12 -4.17 -20.68
C GLN A 860 -19.42 -2.66 -20.72
N MET A 861 -18.42 -1.80 -20.71
CA MET A 861 -18.60 -0.37 -20.91
C MET A 861 -19.29 -0.07 -22.24
N ALA A 862 -18.85 -0.71 -23.33
CA ALA A 862 -19.50 -0.53 -24.63
C ALA A 862 -20.98 -0.97 -24.62
N ARG A 863 -21.32 -2.07 -23.95
CA ARG A 863 -22.74 -2.51 -23.78
C ARG A 863 -23.55 -1.49 -22.97
N ARG A 864 -22.98 -0.92 -21.92
CA ARG A 864 -23.59 0.17 -21.15
C ARG A 864 -23.89 1.37 -22.01
N LEU A 865 -22.91 1.80 -22.85
CA LEU A 865 -23.09 2.92 -23.79
C LEU A 865 -24.14 2.62 -24.85
N TRP A 866 -24.14 1.37 -25.38
CA TRP A 866 -25.06 0.94 -26.43
C TRP A 866 -26.52 0.97 -25.96
N SER A 867 -26.77 0.61 -24.70
CA SER A 867 -28.10 0.68 -24.09
C SER A 867 -28.47 2.06 -23.54
N GLY A 868 -27.47 2.92 -23.28
CA GLY A 868 -27.65 4.22 -22.63
C GLY A 868 -27.93 5.39 -23.58
N ALA A 869 -27.70 5.23 -24.90
CA ALA A 869 -27.90 6.24 -25.89
C ALA A 869 -28.19 5.62 -27.27
N ASP A 870 -28.93 6.32 -28.13
CA ASP A 870 -29.30 5.83 -29.46
C ASP A 870 -28.36 6.35 -30.54
N ALA A 871 -27.98 7.65 -30.51
CA ALA A 871 -27.08 8.24 -31.50
C ALA A 871 -25.60 7.92 -31.21
N ALA A 872 -24.79 7.85 -32.25
CA ALA A 872 -23.38 7.56 -32.11
C ALA A 872 -22.63 8.67 -31.35
N GLU A 873 -22.97 9.91 -31.62
CA GLU A 873 -22.44 11.10 -30.97
C GLU A 873 -22.73 11.10 -29.47
N ASP A 874 -23.96 10.73 -29.09
CA ASP A 874 -24.38 10.63 -27.67
C ASP A 874 -23.63 9.51 -26.95
N ARG A 875 -23.38 8.37 -27.60
CA ARG A 875 -22.57 7.26 -27.05
C ARG A 875 -21.12 7.69 -26.79
N VAL A 876 -20.51 8.41 -27.74
CA VAL A 876 -19.17 8.98 -27.55
C VAL A 876 -19.19 10.02 -26.43
N GLY A 877 -20.19 10.90 -26.40
CA GLY A 877 -20.39 11.87 -25.34
C GLY A 877 -20.44 11.21 -23.95
N LEU A 878 -21.27 10.17 -23.82
CA LEU A 878 -21.39 9.38 -22.60
C LEU A 878 -20.07 8.67 -22.22
N ALA A 879 -19.32 8.12 -23.19
CA ALA A 879 -18.03 7.51 -22.95
C ALA A 879 -17.02 8.47 -22.32
N PHE A 880 -16.96 9.72 -22.85
CA PHE A 880 -16.09 10.76 -22.30
C PHE A 880 -16.54 11.25 -20.91
N GLU A 881 -17.84 11.37 -20.68
CA GLU A 881 -18.36 11.73 -19.36
C GLU A 881 -18.00 10.67 -18.31
N LEU A 882 -18.16 9.38 -18.64
CA LEU A 882 -17.80 8.29 -17.73
C LEU A 882 -16.28 8.21 -17.47
N ALA A 883 -15.46 8.33 -18.50
CA ALA A 883 -14.01 8.18 -18.38
C ALA A 883 -13.34 9.43 -17.79
N PHE A 884 -13.78 10.63 -18.17
CA PHE A 884 -13.07 11.89 -17.91
C PHE A 884 -13.89 12.95 -17.16
N ALA A 885 -15.15 12.66 -16.84
CA ALA A 885 -16.11 13.59 -16.21
C ALA A 885 -16.39 14.86 -17.06
N ARG A 886 -16.13 14.82 -18.37
CA ARG A 886 -16.38 15.93 -19.30
C ARG A 886 -16.87 15.44 -20.67
N PRO A 887 -17.57 16.28 -21.45
CA PRO A 887 -17.85 15.95 -22.83
C PRO A 887 -16.57 15.99 -23.69
N PRO A 888 -16.59 15.33 -24.88
CA PRO A 888 -15.55 15.50 -25.88
C PRO A 888 -15.54 16.94 -26.45
N THR A 889 -14.42 17.42 -26.94
CA THR A 889 -14.36 18.57 -27.86
C THR A 889 -14.91 18.13 -29.21
N ALA A 890 -15.18 19.09 -30.13
CA ALA A 890 -15.64 18.76 -31.49
C ALA A 890 -14.62 17.88 -32.23
N GLU A 891 -13.32 18.18 -32.12
CA GLU A 891 -12.23 17.38 -32.69
C GLU A 891 -12.17 15.97 -32.11
N GLU A 892 -12.23 15.83 -30.75
CA GLU A 892 -12.25 14.54 -30.08
C GLU A 892 -13.49 13.70 -30.46
N LEU A 893 -14.64 14.33 -30.67
CA LEU A 893 -15.87 13.68 -31.13
C LEU A 893 -15.69 13.10 -32.53
N ASP A 894 -15.24 13.94 -33.48
CA ASP A 894 -15.03 13.55 -34.88
C ASP A 894 -13.99 12.43 -34.98
N ASP A 895 -12.86 12.53 -34.27
CA ASP A 895 -11.81 11.50 -34.24
C ASP A 895 -12.30 10.19 -33.64
N SER A 896 -13.10 10.26 -32.57
CA SER A 896 -13.66 9.07 -31.90
C SER A 896 -14.67 8.36 -32.79
N LEU A 897 -15.56 9.08 -33.48
CA LEU A 897 -16.52 8.52 -34.42
C LEU A 897 -15.80 7.85 -35.60
N ALA A 898 -14.80 8.53 -36.19
CA ALA A 898 -13.99 7.98 -37.26
C ALA A 898 -13.18 6.74 -36.81
N PHE A 899 -12.64 6.74 -35.61
CA PHE A 899 -11.97 5.58 -35.03
C PHE A 899 -12.93 4.41 -34.85
N TRP A 900 -14.08 4.64 -34.24
CA TRP A 900 -15.10 3.62 -34.01
C TRP A 900 -15.53 2.96 -35.34
N GLU A 901 -15.83 3.76 -36.37
CA GLU A 901 -16.25 3.22 -37.69
C GLU A 901 -15.13 2.37 -38.31
N ARG A 902 -13.87 2.84 -38.29
CA ARG A 902 -12.74 2.07 -38.82
C ARG A 902 -12.60 0.70 -38.09
N GLN A 903 -12.75 0.69 -36.76
CA GLN A 903 -12.71 -0.55 -36.00
C GLN A 903 -13.89 -1.48 -36.34
N ALA A 904 -15.09 -0.93 -36.47
CA ALA A 904 -16.26 -1.69 -36.87
C ALA A 904 -16.08 -2.33 -38.25
N ASP A 905 -15.51 -1.59 -39.22
CA ASP A 905 -15.18 -2.13 -40.56
C ASP A 905 -14.16 -3.28 -40.51
N MET A 906 -13.13 -3.15 -39.67
CA MET A 906 -12.18 -4.26 -39.48
C MET A 906 -12.89 -5.51 -38.96
N PHE A 907 -13.76 -5.38 -37.97
CA PHE A 907 -14.53 -6.51 -37.42
C PHE A 907 -15.53 -7.08 -38.43
N ARG A 908 -16.12 -6.27 -39.31
CA ARG A 908 -16.98 -6.74 -40.41
C ARG A 908 -16.20 -7.60 -41.42
N GLN A 909 -14.93 -7.33 -41.64
CA GLN A 909 -14.05 -8.02 -42.57
C GLN A 909 -13.35 -9.26 -42.00
N PHE A 910 -13.43 -9.46 -40.68
CA PHE A 910 -12.78 -10.57 -40.02
C PHE A 910 -13.31 -11.93 -40.53
N SER A 911 -12.42 -12.87 -40.86
CA SER A 911 -12.74 -14.08 -41.63
C SER A 911 -13.07 -15.30 -40.77
N ASP A 912 -13.03 -15.19 -39.45
CA ASP A 912 -13.31 -16.29 -38.55
C ASP A 912 -14.73 -16.84 -38.73
N PRO A 913 -14.95 -18.17 -38.86
CA PRO A 913 -16.24 -18.77 -39.15
C PRO A 913 -17.29 -18.50 -38.08
N ASP A 914 -16.93 -18.63 -36.78
CA ASP A 914 -17.86 -18.45 -35.65
C ASP A 914 -18.24 -16.97 -35.53
N TRP A 915 -17.28 -16.05 -35.75
CA TRP A 915 -17.56 -14.63 -35.82
C TRP A 915 -18.51 -14.27 -36.97
N ARG A 916 -18.33 -14.87 -38.14
CA ARG A 916 -19.22 -14.70 -39.29
C ARG A 916 -20.63 -15.19 -39.02
N GLU A 917 -20.81 -16.28 -38.27
CA GLU A 917 -22.11 -16.72 -37.82
C GLU A 917 -22.74 -15.73 -36.85
N GLN A 918 -21.99 -15.25 -35.85
CA GLN A 918 -22.43 -14.23 -34.91
C GLN A 918 -22.85 -12.93 -35.62
N LEU A 919 -22.14 -12.49 -36.64
CA LEU A 919 -22.49 -11.29 -37.43
C LEU A 919 -23.81 -11.46 -38.18
N ARG A 920 -24.16 -12.71 -38.60
CA ARG A 920 -25.48 -12.98 -39.26
C ARG A 920 -26.61 -12.93 -38.24
N GLU A 921 -26.39 -13.41 -37.03
CA GLU A 921 -27.38 -13.43 -35.97
C GLU A 921 -27.55 -12.01 -35.34
N GLN A 922 -26.47 -11.25 -35.24
CA GLN A 922 -26.43 -9.94 -34.63
C GLN A 922 -25.72 -8.92 -35.52
N PRO A 923 -26.40 -8.28 -36.48
CA PRO A 923 -25.80 -7.33 -37.43
C PRO A 923 -25.05 -6.13 -36.77
N GLY A 924 -25.41 -5.79 -35.52
CA GLY A 924 -24.74 -4.73 -34.74
C GLY A 924 -23.45 -5.15 -34.03
N ALA A 925 -23.11 -6.43 -34.04
CA ALA A 925 -21.98 -6.96 -33.24
C ALA A 925 -20.63 -6.31 -33.62
N ALA A 926 -20.38 -6.07 -34.91
CA ALA A 926 -19.15 -5.41 -35.36
C ALA A 926 -19.03 -3.96 -34.85
N SER A 927 -20.14 -3.22 -34.85
CA SER A 927 -20.17 -1.84 -34.33
C SER A 927 -19.99 -1.81 -32.81
N LEU A 928 -20.60 -2.76 -32.09
CA LEU A 928 -20.42 -2.90 -30.64
C LEU A 928 -18.95 -3.23 -30.29
N ARG A 929 -18.29 -4.10 -31.07
CA ARG A 929 -16.87 -4.39 -30.90
C ARG A 929 -15.98 -3.17 -31.21
N GLY A 930 -16.30 -2.44 -32.25
CA GLY A 930 -15.62 -1.17 -32.55
C GLY A 930 -15.76 -0.15 -31.40
N LEU A 931 -16.95 -0.04 -30.80
CA LEU A 931 -17.17 0.78 -29.63
C LEU A 931 -16.36 0.28 -28.41
N ALA A 932 -16.23 -1.02 -28.22
CA ALA A 932 -15.39 -1.59 -27.14
C ALA A 932 -13.91 -1.21 -27.34
N SER A 933 -13.42 -1.19 -28.57
CA SER A 933 -12.06 -0.72 -28.87
C SER A 933 -11.88 0.77 -28.53
N LEU A 934 -12.91 1.61 -28.78
CA LEU A 934 -12.89 3.01 -28.34
C LEU A 934 -12.88 3.11 -26.82
N CYS A 935 -13.70 2.33 -26.09
CA CYS A 935 -13.68 2.30 -24.63
C CYS A 935 -12.30 1.91 -24.08
N GLN A 936 -11.66 0.90 -24.67
CA GLN A 936 -10.32 0.48 -24.28
C GLN A 936 -9.28 1.59 -24.50
N MET A 937 -9.33 2.28 -25.61
CA MET A 937 -8.46 3.43 -25.90
C MET A 937 -8.63 4.55 -24.85
N LEU A 938 -9.86 4.86 -24.45
CA LEU A 938 -10.13 5.86 -23.42
C LEU A 938 -9.56 5.41 -22.05
N ILE A 939 -9.76 4.16 -21.66
CA ILE A 939 -9.22 3.57 -20.42
C ILE A 939 -7.68 3.58 -20.43
N ALA A 940 -7.05 3.30 -21.56
CA ALA A 940 -5.59 3.30 -21.70
C ALA A 940 -4.96 4.70 -21.80
N SER A 941 -5.76 5.75 -21.84
CA SER A 941 -5.27 7.13 -22.01
C SER A 941 -4.70 7.70 -20.70
N ASN A 942 -3.69 8.55 -20.80
CA ASN A 942 -3.16 9.30 -19.64
C ASN A 942 -4.24 10.14 -18.95
N ARG A 943 -5.24 10.65 -19.68
CA ARG A 943 -6.33 11.44 -19.11
C ARG A 943 -7.22 10.62 -18.16
N PHE A 944 -7.34 9.30 -18.38
CA PHE A 944 -8.01 8.40 -17.45
C PHE A 944 -7.16 8.13 -16.22
N LEU A 945 -5.86 7.90 -16.41
CA LEU A 945 -4.93 7.46 -15.38
C LEU A 945 -4.47 8.58 -14.44
N TYR A 946 -4.57 9.84 -14.83
CA TYR A 946 -4.06 10.98 -14.06
C TYR A 946 -5.18 11.90 -13.59
N LEU A 947 -4.94 12.51 -12.42
CA LEU A 947 -5.77 13.58 -11.86
C LEU A 947 -5.11 14.93 -12.13
N GLU A 948 -5.86 15.76 -12.83
CA GLU A 948 -5.49 17.15 -13.16
C GLU A 948 -5.81 18.11 -12.00
#